data_f9ae728600ca207386b76119f25a63da
#
_entry.id   f9ae728600ca207386b76119f25a63da
#
_cell.length_a   1.000
_cell.length_b   1.000
_cell.length_c   1.000
_cell.angle_alpha   90.00
_cell.angle_beta   90.00
_cell.angle_gamma   90.00
#
_symmetry.space_group_name_H-M   'P 1'
#
loop_
_entity.id
_entity.type
_entity.pdbx_description
1 polymer ?
#
loop_
_entity_poly.entity_id
_entity_poly.type
_entity_poly.pdbx_seq_one_letter_code
_entity_poly.pdbx_strand_id
1 'polypeptide(L)'
;GGLVDLPNGESWFLGFKSTGHLGRVVHLLPVRWGEDGWPVFGEGGRTVDRWKKPGVAVDQPIGRPATSDDFDGQTLGPQWQWNHNPVSDAWSLTARPGWLRLEARPASDLTRARNTLTQRLWDDDGFFEARLDTTGMADGQRAGVTFISGSAFGWVGVAMRGGKRRIAWEQGEGPELAADAVVLRGRYSGNAARLEYSLDGRAFTDTGVPFTLAFGHWKGARVGVFNHGRRGHVDVDSVRYRYGSPEDVARLDPGAFPFRNPDLPAEERITDLLSRMTLEEKVDALAFRTAVPRLGVVGSPHIEGYHGVAQGGPSNWGQRNPTATTQFPQAYGLGATWDPELVRRVAAQEAHEARYLFQSRKYDRSGIIVRAPNADLARDPRWGRTEEVYGEDPFHVGVLATAFTRGLQGDDPRSWKTAALLKHFLANSNENGRSSSSSNFDERLWREYYAWPFERAVRDGGSRALMAAYNAVNGTPAHVHPMLRQIVMGEWGVDGILCTDGGGLRLLVSDHKAFPDLPAAAAASLKAGVNFFLDRHKEAVTEALARSLVTEADLDAALRGNFRVSLRLGLLDPPERVPWSRIGAPDDPEPWAQPETRALVREVTRKSIVLLKNSAGLLPLDRKKVRSVAVVGPLANTVLLDWYSGTPPYVVSPRQGIERVASPPGPPGPNRIGVTWAGDMSETALEVARGKDAVVVCVGNHPEGNAGWEIVTSPSEGKEAVDRREIVLPPAQEDFVRRLYAVNPNTVVVLISNFPYALPWAAANATTILHATHASQELGTALGDVLFGDFNPGGKTTQTWPKSLDQLPPMMDYDIRRGRTYMYFAGEPQYPFGYGLSYTTFSLARLAASKTSIGLGGELTVSVDVANTGPRDGDEVVQLYARFPGSKVERPRQKLVGFARVTVKAGETRRVEIPLRGAHLAYWDPERHAWALERAKLELTAGNSSADAALAQRLVIQVGP
;
A
#
# COMPACT_ATOMS: atom_id res chain seq x y z
N GLY A 1 14.12 6.77 -43.98
CA GLY A 1 14.80 6.41 -42.76
C GLY A 1 15.43 7.63 -42.08
N GLY A 2 15.79 7.47 -40.84
CA GLY A 2 16.44 8.52 -40.05
C GLY A 2 17.54 7.95 -39.16
N LEU A 3 18.58 8.73 -38.94
CA LEU A 3 19.64 8.45 -38.00
C LEU A 3 19.28 9.12 -36.66
N VAL A 4 19.60 8.44 -35.59
CA VAL A 4 19.38 8.92 -34.21
C VAL A 4 20.63 8.63 -33.40
N ASP A 5 21.22 9.65 -32.82
CA ASP A 5 22.35 9.53 -31.90
C ASP A 5 21.82 9.61 -30.46
N LEU A 6 22.25 8.70 -29.62
CA LEU A 6 21.89 8.65 -28.23
C LEU A 6 22.93 9.35 -27.34
N PRO A 7 22.55 9.85 -26.15
CA PRO A 7 23.47 10.51 -25.24
C PRO A 7 24.67 9.67 -24.80
N ASN A 8 24.55 8.35 -24.87
CA ASN A 8 25.63 7.40 -24.57
C ASN A 8 26.63 7.15 -25.73
N GLY A 9 26.43 7.85 -26.84
CA GLY A 9 27.29 7.74 -28.04
C GLY A 9 26.91 6.64 -29.02
N GLU A 10 25.85 5.89 -28.76
CA GLU A 10 25.32 4.93 -29.74
C GLU A 10 24.56 5.66 -30.84
N SER A 11 24.73 5.18 -32.09
CA SER A 11 23.94 5.65 -33.23
C SER A 11 23.05 4.54 -33.76
N TRP A 12 21.86 4.90 -34.16
CA TRP A 12 20.83 3.98 -34.62
C TRP A 12 20.16 4.49 -35.89
N PHE A 13 19.70 3.56 -36.73
CA PHE A 13 19.00 3.86 -37.96
C PHE A 13 17.60 3.29 -37.94
N LEU A 14 16.61 4.13 -38.17
CA LEU A 14 15.23 3.78 -38.38
C LEU A 14 14.94 3.71 -39.87
N GLY A 15 14.95 2.50 -40.43
CA GLY A 15 14.60 2.22 -41.81
C GLY A 15 13.21 1.65 -41.93
N PHE A 16 12.72 1.42 -43.17
CA PHE A 16 11.50 0.68 -43.41
C PHE A 16 11.63 -0.25 -44.58
N LYS A 17 10.79 -1.30 -44.61
CA LYS A 17 10.57 -2.21 -45.73
C LYS A 17 9.09 -2.21 -46.09
N SER A 18 8.76 -2.16 -47.37
CA SER A 18 7.40 -2.37 -47.83
C SER A 18 7.06 -3.86 -47.75
N THR A 19 6.09 -4.21 -46.92
CA THR A 19 5.76 -5.59 -46.56
C THR A 19 4.28 -5.85 -46.89
N GLY A 20 3.94 -6.02 -48.14
CA GLY A 20 2.61 -6.41 -48.59
C GLY A 20 1.48 -5.59 -47.94
N HIS A 21 0.48 -6.29 -47.43
CA HIS A 21 -0.68 -5.72 -46.78
C HIS A 21 -0.36 -4.97 -45.44
N LEU A 22 0.80 -5.19 -44.83
CA LEU A 22 1.25 -4.45 -43.63
C LEU A 22 1.80 -3.04 -43.97
N GLY A 23 2.02 -2.75 -45.26
CA GLY A 23 2.53 -1.47 -45.66
C GLY A 23 4.04 -1.30 -45.42
N ARG A 24 4.46 -0.13 -44.97
CA ARG A 24 5.86 0.16 -44.63
C ARG A 24 6.13 -0.17 -43.15
N VAL A 25 6.75 -1.31 -42.90
CA VAL A 25 7.14 -1.76 -41.57
C VAL A 25 8.49 -1.15 -41.22
N VAL A 26 8.60 -0.52 -40.05
CA VAL A 26 9.80 0.15 -39.56
C VAL A 26 10.72 -0.85 -38.89
N HIS A 27 12.00 -0.73 -39.15
CA HIS A 27 13.08 -1.55 -38.56
C HIS A 27 14.11 -0.66 -37.91
N LEU A 28 14.64 -1.08 -36.77
CA LEU A 28 15.71 -0.43 -36.02
C LEU A 28 17.02 -1.20 -36.22
N LEU A 29 18.04 -0.52 -36.69
CA LEU A 29 19.35 -1.09 -36.93
C LEU A 29 20.41 -0.33 -36.13
N PRO A 30 21.42 -1.02 -35.53
CA PRO A 30 22.59 -0.34 -34.97
C PRO A 30 23.40 0.30 -36.10
N VAL A 31 24.06 1.40 -35.78
CA VAL A 31 24.92 2.11 -36.70
C VAL A 31 26.31 2.22 -36.08
N ARG A 32 27.34 1.92 -36.91
CA ARG A 32 28.74 2.19 -36.58
C ARG A 32 29.28 3.20 -37.57
N TRP A 33 29.98 4.20 -37.12
CA TRP A 33 30.68 5.15 -37.96
C TRP A 33 32.02 4.58 -38.34
N GLY A 34 32.34 4.53 -39.65
CA GLY A 34 33.63 4.14 -40.16
C GLY A 34 34.70 5.22 -39.92
N GLU A 35 35.94 4.88 -40.04
CA GLU A 35 37.08 5.84 -39.96
C GLU A 35 37.00 6.94 -41.04
N ASP A 36 36.34 6.65 -42.14
CA ASP A 36 36.05 7.55 -43.27
C ASP A 36 34.79 8.45 -43.01
N GLY A 37 34.18 8.33 -41.83
CA GLY A 37 33.01 9.09 -41.46
C GLY A 37 31.69 8.62 -42.07
N TRP A 38 31.64 7.46 -42.74
CA TRP A 38 30.40 6.92 -43.27
C TRP A 38 29.74 5.95 -42.30
N PRO A 39 28.39 5.97 -42.23
CA PRO A 39 27.65 5.04 -41.38
C PRO A 39 27.60 3.64 -41.98
N VAL A 40 27.89 2.64 -41.17
CA VAL A 40 27.73 1.22 -41.49
C VAL A 40 26.52 0.71 -40.72
N PHE A 41 25.47 0.34 -41.44
CA PHE A 41 24.19 -0.10 -40.84
C PHE A 41 24.22 -1.59 -40.52
N GLY A 42 23.67 -2.00 -39.40
CA GLY A 42 23.59 -3.36 -38.95
C GLY A 42 24.99 -3.96 -38.62
N GLU A 43 25.19 -5.23 -38.86
CA GLU A 43 26.45 -5.91 -38.63
C GLU A 43 27.22 -6.07 -39.94
N GLY A 44 28.32 -5.33 -40.08
CA GLY A 44 29.14 -5.35 -41.29
C GLY A 44 28.37 -4.93 -42.56
N GLY A 45 27.41 -4.03 -42.46
CA GLY A 45 26.60 -3.55 -43.60
C GLY A 45 25.39 -4.45 -43.93
N ARG A 46 25.08 -5.44 -43.07
CA ARG A 46 23.92 -6.34 -43.23
C ARG A 46 22.87 -6.08 -42.16
N THR A 47 21.62 -6.27 -42.52
CA THR A 47 20.50 -6.24 -41.55
C THR A 47 20.67 -7.35 -40.52
N VAL A 48 20.19 -7.10 -39.29
CA VAL A 48 20.26 -8.05 -38.18
C VAL A 48 18.83 -8.39 -37.74
N ASP A 49 18.59 -9.65 -37.44
CA ASP A 49 17.30 -10.12 -36.97
C ASP A 49 17.12 -9.84 -35.44
N ARG A 50 18.22 -9.81 -34.72
CA ARG A 50 18.29 -9.54 -33.29
C ARG A 50 19.47 -8.68 -32.96
N TRP A 51 19.29 -7.76 -32.03
CA TRP A 51 20.37 -6.91 -31.52
C TRP A 51 20.10 -6.53 -30.04
N LYS A 52 21.14 -6.03 -29.39
CA LYS A 52 20.99 -5.45 -28.06
C LYS A 52 20.02 -4.27 -28.13
N LYS A 53 19.17 -4.13 -27.11
CA LYS A 53 18.35 -2.93 -26.92
C LYS A 53 19.24 -1.69 -26.86
N PRO A 54 18.83 -0.54 -27.42
CA PRO A 54 19.57 0.71 -27.25
C PRO A 54 19.89 0.98 -25.79
N GLY A 55 21.14 1.41 -25.51
CA GLY A 55 21.66 1.66 -24.17
C GLY A 55 21.07 2.93 -23.51
N VAL A 56 19.77 3.00 -23.35
CA VAL A 56 19.09 4.09 -22.68
C VAL A 56 18.85 3.77 -21.21
N ALA A 57 18.98 4.81 -20.36
CA ALA A 57 18.94 4.64 -18.90
C ALA A 57 17.52 4.34 -18.33
N VAL A 58 16.51 4.31 -19.18
CA VAL A 58 15.12 4.08 -18.74
C VAL A 58 14.77 2.62 -18.94
N ASP A 59 14.58 1.92 -17.84
CA ASP A 59 14.07 0.55 -17.86
C ASP A 59 12.54 0.59 -18.01
N GLN A 60 12.10 0.54 -19.27
CA GLN A 60 10.68 0.46 -19.60
C GLN A 60 10.29 -1.01 -19.80
N PRO A 61 9.18 -1.47 -19.25
CA PRO A 61 8.66 -2.80 -19.57
C PRO A 61 8.46 -2.96 -21.07
N ILE A 62 8.89 -4.07 -21.63
CA ILE A 62 8.59 -4.40 -23.03
C ILE A 62 7.10 -4.72 -23.11
N GLY A 63 6.34 -3.81 -23.68
CA GLY A 63 4.92 -3.97 -23.94
C GLY A 63 4.62 -4.04 -25.43
N ARG A 64 3.45 -4.56 -25.75
CA ARG A 64 2.86 -4.40 -27.11
C ARG A 64 2.13 -3.06 -27.19
N PRO A 65 2.09 -2.42 -28.37
CA PRO A 65 1.23 -1.25 -28.58
C PRO A 65 -0.21 -1.56 -28.18
N ALA A 66 -0.88 -0.62 -27.53
CA ALA A 66 -2.30 -0.74 -27.23
C ALA A 66 -3.11 -0.86 -28.51
N THR A 67 -4.05 -1.79 -28.56
CA THR A 67 -4.91 -2.04 -29.72
C THR A 67 -6.38 -2.14 -29.33
N SER A 68 -6.67 -2.84 -28.25
CA SER A 68 -8.03 -2.95 -27.69
C SER A 68 -8.42 -1.66 -26.97
N ASP A 69 -9.73 -1.36 -26.92
CA ASP A 69 -10.25 -0.15 -26.28
C ASP A 69 -11.66 -0.40 -25.74
N ASP A 70 -11.94 0.01 -24.51
CA ASP A 70 -13.26 -0.02 -23.88
C ASP A 70 -13.92 1.37 -23.87
N PHE A 71 -13.26 2.36 -24.50
CA PHE A 71 -13.72 3.74 -24.65
C PHE A 71 -14.08 4.47 -23.35
N ASP A 72 -13.45 4.07 -22.26
CA ASP A 72 -13.63 4.67 -20.91
C ASP A 72 -12.91 6.02 -20.77
N GLY A 73 -12.01 6.35 -21.68
CA GLY A 73 -11.22 7.57 -21.68
C GLY A 73 -12.00 8.78 -22.21
N GLN A 74 -11.51 9.98 -21.88
CA GLN A 74 -12.04 11.22 -22.43
C GLN A 74 -11.53 11.54 -23.85
N THR A 75 -10.47 10.86 -24.27
CA THR A 75 -9.85 11.01 -25.59
C THR A 75 -9.54 9.64 -26.17
N LEU A 76 -9.56 9.54 -27.50
CA LEU A 76 -9.11 8.33 -28.19
C LEU A 76 -7.61 8.11 -27.94
N GLY A 77 -7.21 6.86 -27.74
CA GLY A 77 -5.82 6.46 -27.62
C GLY A 77 -5.04 6.66 -28.93
N PRO A 78 -3.69 6.70 -28.87
CA PRO A 78 -2.82 6.95 -30.02
C PRO A 78 -2.87 5.85 -31.10
N GLN A 79 -3.40 4.67 -30.78
CA GLN A 79 -3.59 3.56 -31.73
C GLN A 79 -4.65 3.87 -32.80
N TRP A 80 -5.55 4.79 -32.53
CA TRP A 80 -6.66 5.10 -33.42
C TRP A 80 -6.31 6.10 -34.52
N GLN A 81 -6.84 5.88 -35.70
CA GLN A 81 -6.74 6.75 -36.87
C GLN A 81 -8.08 6.87 -37.58
N TRP A 82 -8.53 8.08 -37.80
CA TRP A 82 -9.65 8.32 -38.67
C TRP A 82 -9.32 8.04 -40.14
N ASN A 83 -10.26 7.46 -40.89
CA ASN A 83 -10.06 7.21 -42.31
C ASN A 83 -9.86 8.53 -43.09
N HIS A 84 -10.55 9.57 -42.68
CA HIS A 84 -10.43 10.95 -43.17
C HIS A 84 -10.40 11.90 -41.97
N ASN A 85 -10.23 13.21 -42.20
CA ASN A 85 -10.38 14.19 -41.15
C ASN A 85 -11.73 14.02 -40.45
N PRO A 86 -11.77 13.85 -39.13
CA PRO A 86 -12.99 13.66 -38.38
C PRO A 86 -13.86 14.92 -38.40
N VAL A 87 -15.16 14.75 -38.24
CA VAL A 87 -16.12 15.82 -38.03
C VAL A 87 -16.41 15.86 -36.53
N SER A 88 -16.05 16.94 -35.87
CA SER A 88 -16.04 17.02 -34.41
C SER A 88 -17.39 16.72 -33.73
N ASP A 89 -18.51 17.04 -34.40
CA ASP A 89 -19.86 16.81 -33.90
C ASP A 89 -20.44 15.45 -34.34
N ALA A 90 -19.61 14.62 -34.99
CA ALA A 90 -20.07 13.33 -35.54
C ALA A 90 -19.58 12.10 -34.76
N TRP A 91 -18.92 12.33 -33.63
CA TRP A 91 -18.51 11.28 -32.70
C TRP A 91 -18.35 11.84 -31.26
N SER A 92 -18.45 10.97 -30.27
CA SER A 92 -18.33 11.38 -28.85
C SER A 92 -17.95 10.20 -27.94
N LEU A 93 -17.10 10.45 -26.98
CA LEU A 93 -16.83 9.54 -25.86
C LEU A 93 -17.63 9.93 -24.59
N THR A 94 -18.36 11.05 -24.65
CA THR A 94 -19.09 11.57 -23.49
C THR A 94 -20.60 11.51 -23.63
N ALA A 95 -21.12 11.33 -24.85
CA ALA A 95 -22.55 11.21 -25.09
C ALA A 95 -23.17 9.97 -24.40
N ARG A 96 -22.38 8.92 -24.24
CA ARG A 96 -22.66 7.73 -23.43
C ARG A 96 -21.34 7.29 -22.78
N PRO A 97 -21.11 7.56 -21.52
CA PRO A 97 -19.84 7.22 -20.85
C PRO A 97 -19.50 5.73 -21.00
N GLY A 98 -18.23 5.43 -21.31
CA GLY A 98 -17.75 4.07 -21.58
C GLY A 98 -18.09 3.54 -22.98
N TRP A 99 -18.56 4.38 -23.89
CA TRP A 99 -18.92 4.01 -25.26
C TRP A 99 -18.42 5.06 -26.24
N LEU A 100 -17.97 4.60 -27.41
CA LEU A 100 -17.74 5.49 -28.54
C LEU A 100 -19.03 5.64 -29.35
N ARG A 101 -19.64 6.81 -29.31
CA ARG A 101 -20.76 7.15 -30.21
C ARG A 101 -20.25 7.59 -31.59
N LEU A 102 -20.80 6.99 -32.64
CA LEU A 102 -20.59 7.39 -34.02
C LEU A 102 -21.91 7.85 -34.62
N GLU A 103 -22.02 9.13 -35.00
CA GLU A 103 -23.14 9.67 -35.70
C GLU A 103 -23.05 9.33 -37.22
N ALA A 104 -24.16 8.96 -37.84
CA ALA A 104 -24.18 8.64 -39.28
C ALA A 104 -23.92 9.89 -40.12
N ARG A 105 -23.04 9.77 -41.10
CA ARG A 105 -22.77 10.79 -42.10
C ARG A 105 -22.91 10.20 -43.50
N PRO A 106 -23.46 10.93 -44.48
CA PRO A 106 -23.56 10.46 -45.86
C PRO A 106 -22.18 10.17 -46.46
N ALA A 107 -22.05 9.01 -47.10
CA ALA A 107 -20.89 8.65 -47.90
C ALA A 107 -21.33 7.84 -49.10
N SER A 108 -20.62 7.95 -50.23
CA SER A 108 -20.86 7.15 -51.43
C SER A 108 -20.48 5.69 -51.22
N ASP A 109 -19.41 5.48 -50.47
CA ASP A 109 -18.88 4.17 -50.14
C ASP A 109 -18.01 4.29 -48.87
N LEU A 110 -17.54 3.16 -48.33
CA LEU A 110 -16.75 3.07 -47.11
C LEU A 110 -15.38 3.77 -47.20
N THR A 111 -14.76 3.79 -48.37
CA THR A 111 -13.47 4.49 -48.52
C THR A 111 -13.56 5.99 -48.31
N ARG A 112 -14.79 6.55 -48.50
CA ARG A 112 -15.12 7.96 -48.34
C ARG A 112 -15.88 8.28 -47.05
N ALA A 113 -16.22 7.26 -46.27
CA ALA A 113 -16.95 7.43 -45.04
C ALA A 113 -16.03 8.07 -43.97
N ARG A 114 -16.39 9.30 -43.50
CA ARG A 114 -15.57 10.07 -42.54
C ARG A 114 -15.64 9.52 -41.12
N ASN A 115 -16.75 8.92 -40.72
CA ASN A 115 -16.92 8.25 -39.43
C ASN A 115 -16.49 6.78 -39.50
N THR A 116 -15.25 6.59 -39.91
CA THR A 116 -14.58 5.29 -39.95
C THR A 116 -13.31 5.43 -39.12
N LEU A 117 -13.31 4.81 -37.93
CA LEU A 117 -12.21 4.80 -37.02
C LEU A 117 -11.42 3.51 -37.16
N THR A 118 -10.14 3.62 -37.49
CA THR A 118 -9.33 2.47 -37.92
C THR A 118 -8.06 2.32 -37.11
N GLN A 119 -7.50 1.13 -37.10
CA GLN A 119 -6.14 0.81 -36.75
C GLN A 119 -5.41 0.13 -37.91
N ARG A 120 -4.11 0.25 -37.99
CA ARG A 120 -3.32 -0.52 -38.97
C ARG A 120 -3.23 -1.99 -38.54
N LEU A 121 -2.87 -2.86 -39.46
CA LEU A 121 -2.53 -4.22 -39.12
C LEU A 121 -1.10 -4.26 -38.54
N TRP A 122 -0.95 -4.94 -37.41
CA TRP A 122 0.30 -4.99 -36.66
C TRP A 122 1.15 -6.22 -36.93
N ASP A 123 0.54 -7.28 -37.50
CA ASP A 123 1.22 -8.54 -37.80
C ASP A 123 0.51 -9.23 -38.98
N ASP A 124 1.06 -10.36 -39.43
CA ASP A 124 0.46 -11.14 -40.51
C ASP A 124 -0.85 -11.86 -40.10
N ASP A 125 -1.05 -12.08 -38.82
CA ASP A 125 -2.20 -12.78 -38.25
C ASP A 125 -2.87 -11.95 -37.16
N GLY A 126 -4.18 -12.04 -37.09
CA GLY A 126 -4.95 -11.37 -36.05
C GLY A 126 -6.46 -11.36 -36.22
N PHE A 127 -7.12 -10.77 -35.25
CA PHE A 127 -8.55 -10.46 -35.34
C PHE A 127 -8.86 -9.12 -34.68
N PHE A 128 -9.87 -8.47 -35.22
CA PHE A 128 -10.49 -7.25 -34.71
C PHE A 128 -11.95 -7.51 -34.45
N GLU A 129 -12.42 -7.37 -33.24
CA GLU A 129 -13.77 -7.61 -32.78
C GLU A 129 -14.32 -6.34 -32.13
N ALA A 130 -15.56 -5.99 -32.49
CA ALA A 130 -16.25 -4.86 -31.90
C ALA A 130 -17.68 -5.24 -31.49
N ARG A 131 -18.09 -4.77 -30.32
CA ARG A 131 -19.45 -4.87 -29.80
C ARG A 131 -20.18 -3.55 -30.03
N LEU A 132 -21.26 -3.59 -30.79
CA LEU A 132 -22.02 -2.42 -31.20
C LEU A 132 -23.45 -2.49 -30.65
N ASP A 133 -23.89 -1.42 -29.99
CA ASP A 133 -25.30 -1.13 -29.74
C ASP A 133 -25.87 -0.40 -30.98
N THR A 134 -26.90 -0.96 -31.55
CA THR A 134 -27.51 -0.51 -32.83
C THR A 134 -28.89 0.08 -32.66
N THR A 135 -29.34 0.32 -31.42
CA THR A 135 -30.70 0.84 -31.14
C THR A 135 -30.91 2.25 -31.66
N GLY A 136 -29.84 3.06 -31.75
CA GLY A 136 -29.89 4.42 -32.31
C GLY A 136 -29.89 4.51 -33.84
N MET A 137 -29.91 3.38 -34.56
CA MET A 137 -29.86 3.38 -36.01
C MET A 137 -31.18 3.87 -36.64
N ALA A 138 -31.04 4.58 -37.74
CA ALA A 138 -32.15 5.06 -38.56
C ALA A 138 -32.15 4.43 -39.94
N ASP A 139 -33.30 4.51 -40.61
CA ASP A 139 -33.48 3.87 -41.93
C ASP A 139 -32.50 4.38 -42.99
N GLY A 140 -31.89 3.44 -43.73
CA GLY A 140 -30.82 3.70 -44.69
C GLY A 140 -29.40 3.75 -44.11
N GLN A 141 -29.22 3.53 -42.79
CA GLN A 141 -27.92 3.51 -42.11
C GLN A 141 -27.24 2.14 -42.19
N ARG A 142 -25.91 2.14 -42.22
CA ARG A 142 -25.06 0.96 -42.11
C ARG A 142 -23.94 1.24 -41.12
N ALA A 143 -23.68 0.28 -40.25
CA ALA A 143 -22.59 0.38 -39.27
C ALA A 143 -21.99 -1.01 -39.00
N GLY A 144 -20.69 -1.06 -38.67
CA GLY A 144 -20.07 -2.35 -38.45
C GLY A 144 -18.54 -2.31 -38.39
N VAL A 145 -17.95 -3.47 -38.67
CA VAL A 145 -16.49 -3.69 -38.76
C VAL A 145 -16.09 -3.74 -40.23
N THR A 146 -14.94 -3.16 -40.57
CA THR A 146 -14.44 -3.10 -41.93
C THR A 146 -12.94 -3.35 -42.02
N PHE A 147 -12.51 -3.98 -43.13
CA PHE A 147 -11.17 -3.87 -43.66
C PHE A 147 -11.13 -2.86 -44.81
N ILE A 148 -10.06 -2.00 -44.79
CA ILE A 148 -9.81 -1.05 -45.88
C ILE A 148 -8.41 -1.30 -46.42
N SER A 149 -8.27 -1.53 -47.68
CA SER A 149 -7.00 -1.85 -48.34
C SER A 149 -6.89 -1.05 -49.66
N GLY A 150 -6.37 0.16 -49.57
CA GLY A 150 -6.35 1.13 -50.66
C GLY A 150 -7.78 1.59 -51.03
N SER A 151 -8.19 1.30 -52.28
CA SER A 151 -9.54 1.57 -52.76
C SER A 151 -10.51 0.41 -52.54
N ALA A 152 -9.99 -0.76 -52.14
CA ALA A 152 -10.83 -1.91 -51.83
C ALA A 152 -11.24 -1.90 -50.33
N PHE A 153 -12.42 -2.39 -50.06
CA PHE A 153 -12.94 -2.55 -48.70
C PHE A 153 -13.85 -3.77 -48.60
N GLY A 154 -13.95 -4.36 -47.43
CA GLY A 154 -14.88 -5.39 -47.07
C GLY A 154 -15.46 -5.11 -45.69
N TRP A 155 -16.72 -5.39 -45.45
CA TRP A 155 -17.35 -5.10 -44.16
C TRP A 155 -18.41 -6.12 -43.78
N VAL A 156 -18.63 -6.26 -42.47
CA VAL A 156 -19.78 -6.92 -41.86
C VAL A 156 -20.38 -5.97 -40.82
N GLY A 157 -21.70 -5.92 -40.75
CA GLY A 157 -22.35 -4.98 -39.86
C GLY A 157 -23.86 -5.16 -39.78
N VAL A 158 -24.52 -4.07 -39.40
CA VAL A 158 -25.96 -3.96 -39.35
C VAL A 158 -26.41 -2.91 -40.38
N ALA A 159 -27.39 -3.27 -41.19
CA ALA A 159 -28.12 -2.34 -42.09
C ALA A 159 -29.51 -2.13 -41.54
N MET A 160 -29.98 -0.86 -41.51
CA MET A 160 -31.32 -0.48 -41.12
C MET A 160 -32.14 -0.22 -42.37
N ARG A 161 -33.18 -1.01 -42.62
CA ARG A 161 -34.06 -0.88 -43.78
C ARG A 161 -35.53 -1.16 -43.43
N GLY A 162 -36.41 -0.23 -43.76
CA GLY A 162 -37.84 -0.36 -43.52
C GLY A 162 -38.16 -0.55 -42.02
N GLY A 163 -37.40 0.11 -41.12
CA GLY A 163 -37.57 -0.01 -39.68
C GLY A 163 -37.00 -1.30 -39.06
N LYS A 164 -36.31 -2.14 -39.87
CA LYS A 164 -35.74 -3.41 -39.37
C LYS A 164 -34.24 -3.40 -39.45
N ARG A 165 -33.58 -3.87 -38.36
CA ARG A 165 -32.14 -4.09 -38.30
C ARG A 165 -31.83 -5.50 -38.82
N ARG A 166 -30.90 -5.61 -39.80
CA ARG A 166 -30.43 -6.88 -40.34
C ARG A 166 -28.92 -6.94 -40.33
N ILE A 167 -28.38 -8.11 -40.06
CA ILE A 167 -26.97 -8.39 -40.36
C ILE A 167 -26.78 -8.22 -41.87
N ALA A 168 -25.71 -7.52 -42.25
CA ALA A 168 -25.43 -7.25 -43.66
C ALA A 168 -23.92 -7.17 -43.88
N TRP A 169 -23.53 -7.44 -45.12
CA TRP A 169 -22.18 -7.26 -45.63
C TRP A 169 -22.27 -6.77 -47.08
N GLU A 170 -21.15 -6.51 -47.72
CA GLU A 170 -21.13 -5.80 -48.99
C GLU A 170 -22.01 -6.45 -50.08
N GLN A 171 -22.05 -7.79 -50.14
CA GLN A 171 -22.72 -8.55 -51.18
C GLN A 171 -23.87 -9.40 -50.65
N GLY A 172 -24.32 -9.22 -49.42
CA GLY A 172 -25.35 -10.05 -48.85
C GLY A 172 -25.98 -9.52 -47.56
N GLU A 173 -27.02 -10.23 -47.16
CA GLU A 173 -27.73 -9.96 -45.91
C GLU A 173 -27.93 -11.26 -45.13
N GLY A 174 -27.86 -11.16 -43.81
CA GLY A 174 -28.09 -12.23 -42.86
C GLY A 174 -29.43 -12.10 -42.14
N PRO A 175 -29.56 -12.68 -40.95
CA PRO A 175 -30.79 -12.67 -40.17
C PRO A 175 -31.15 -11.26 -39.69
N GLU A 176 -32.43 -11.08 -39.35
CA GLU A 176 -32.93 -9.90 -38.64
C GLU A 176 -32.32 -9.87 -37.23
N LEU A 177 -31.82 -8.73 -36.80
CA LEU A 177 -31.24 -8.53 -35.49
C LEU A 177 -32.32 -8.08 -34.51
N ALA A 178 -32.78 -8.99 -33.68
CA ALA A 178 -33.75 -8.70 -32.63
C ALA A 178 -33.08 -8.07 -31.36
N ALA A 179 -31.82 -8.40 -31.10
CA ALA A 179 -31.07 -7.87 -29.96
C ALA A 179 -30.65 -6.41 -30.18
N ASP A 180 -30.42 -5.69 -29.07
CA ASP A 180 -29.96 -4.30 -29.11
C ASP A 180 -28.51 -4.19 -29.57
N ALA A 181 -27.70 -5.19 -29.24
CA ALA A 181 -26.28 -5.22 -29.56
C ALA A 181 -25.89 -6.46 -30.38
N VAL A 182 -24.78 -6.34 -31.09
CA VAL A 182 -24.15 -7.38 -31.90
C VAL A 182 -22.66 -7.36 -31.73
N VAL A 183 -22.02 -8.53 -31.84
CA VAL A 183 -20.55 -8.63 -31.89
C VAL A 183 -20.15 -8.97 -33.33
N LEU A 184 -19.24 -8.16 -33.86
CA LEU A 184 -18.74 -8.27 -35.22
C LEU A 184 -17.24 -8.48 -35.21
N ARG A 185 -16.72 -9.35 -36.09
CA ARG A 185 -15.32 -9.69 -36.12
C ARG A 185 -14.74 -9.71 -37.53
N GLY A 186 -13.56 -9.11 -37.69
CA GLY A 186 -12.69 -9.31 -38.84
C GLY A 186 -11.47 -10.14 -38.42
N ARG A 187 -11.25 -11.29 -39.08
CA ARG A 187 -10.04 -12.12 -38.91
C ARG A 187 -9.19 -12.05 -40.16
N TYR A 188 -7.87 -12.16 -39.96
CA TYR A 188 -6.93 -12.22 -41.07
C TYR A 188 -5.77 -13.15 -40.79
N SER A 189 -5.22 -13.77 -41.83
CA SER A 189 -4.01 -14.56 -41.81
C SER A 189 -3.28 -14.36 -43.14
N GLY A 190 -2.05 -13.84 -43.09
CA GLY A 190 -1.39 -13.31 -44.27
C GLY A 190 -2.26 -12.23 -44.95
N ASN A 191 -2.44 -12.34 -46.25
CA ASN A 191 -3.26 -11.42 -47.01
C ASN A 191 -4.75 -11.84 -47.12
N ALA A 192 -5.17 -12.94 -46.51
CA ALA A 192 -6.55 -13.41 -46.50
C ALA A 192 -7.29 -12.93 -45.28
N ALA A 193 -8.45 -12.27 -45.46
CA ALA A 193 -9.33 -11.83 -44.41
C ALA A 193 -10.73 -12.42 -44.52
N ARG A 194 -11.37 -12.61 -43.38
CA ARG A 194 -12.76 -13.07 -43.24
C ARG A 194 -13.52 -12.15 -42.30
N LEU A 195 -14.83 -12.07 -42.52
CA LEU A 195 -15.75 -11.22 -41.78
C LEU A 195 -16.83 -12.08 -41.15
N GLU A 196 -17.03 -11.95 -39.86
CA GLU A 196 -17.88 -12.81 -39.04
C GLU A 196 -18.81 -11.95 -38.16
N TYR A 197 -19.95 -12.49 -37.76
CA TYR A 197 -20.89 -11.90 -36.82
C TYR A 197 -21.30 -12.90 -35.74
N SER A 198 -21.67 -12.40 -34.57
CA SER A 198 -22.23 -13.20 -33.49
C SER A 198 -23.44 -12.49 -32.87
N LEU A 199 -24.55 -13.21 -32.74
CA LEU A 199 -25.78 -12.73 -32.14
C LEU A 199 -25.81 -12.92 -30.59
N ASP A 200 -25.00 -13.82 -30.08
CA ASP A 200 -24.95 -14.21 -28.67
C ASP A 200 -23.61 -13.84 -27.98
N GLY A 201 -22.69 -13.25 -28.75
CA GLY A 201 -21.33 -12.91 -28.27
C GLY A 201 -20.40 -14.12 -28.07
N ARG A 202 -20.82 -15.33 -28.46
CA ARG A 202 -20.06 -16.59 -28.24
C ARG A 202 -19.79 -17.33 -29.56
N ALA A 203 -20.84 -17.65 -30.32
CA ALA A 203 -20.72 -18.35 -31.57
C ALA A 203 -20.65 -17.36 -32.74
N PHE A 204 -19.65 -17.50 -33.59
CA PHE A 204 -19.43 -16.65 -34.75
C PHE A 204 -19.85 -17.37 -36.03
N THR A 205 -20.55 -16.66 -36.91
CA THR A 205 -20.95 -17.09 -38.25
C THR A 205 -20.13 -16.31 -39.27
N ASP A 206 -19.40 -17.03 -40.14
CA ASP A 206 -18.65 -16.44 -41.26
C ASP A 206 -19.66 -15.99 -42.35
N THR A 207 -19.44 -14.80 -42.91
CA THR A 207 -20.26 -14.29 -44.05
C THR A 207 -20.07 -15.10 -45.33
N GLY A 208 -19.02 -15.93 -45.38
CA GLY A 208 -18.66 -16.71 -46.55
C GLY A 208 -18.01 -15.91 -47.69
N VAL A 209 -17.77 -14.63 -47.49
CA VAL A 209 -17.16 -13.74 -48.49
C VAL A 209 -15.69 -13.46 -48.12
N PRO A 210 -14.72 -14.03 -48.84
CA PRO A 210 -13.31 -13.75 -48.60
C PRO A 210 -12.96 -12.33 -49.03
N PHE A 211 -12.04 -11.69 -48.28
CA PHE A 211 -11.48 -10.40 -48.62
C PHE A 211 -9.97 -10.50 -48.71
N THR A 212 -9.37 -9.97 -49.81
CA THR A 212 -7.92 -9.97 -49.97
C THR A 212 -7.33 -8.64 -49.53
N LEU A 213 -6.45 -8.68 -48.55
CA LEU A 213 -5.66 -7.52 -48.06
C LEU A 213 -4.55 -7.22 -49.06
N ALA A 214 -4.33 -5.95 -49.37
CA ALA A 214 -3.30 -5.47 -50.27
C ALA A 214 -2.45 -4.37 -49.62
N PHE A 215 -1.43 -3.88 -50.31
CA PHE A 215 -0.50 -2.85 -49.82
C PHE A 215 -1.18 -1.57 -49.31
N GLY A 216 -2.30 -1.20 -49.95
CA GLY A 216 -3.18 -0.14 -49.47
C GLY A 216 -2.50 1.19 -49.14
N HIS A 217 -1.83 1.80 -50.12
CA HIS A 217 -0.96 2.95 -49.93
C HIS A 217 0.16 2.57 -48.94
N TRP A 218 0.91 3.49 -48.45
CA TRP A 218 2.04 3.21 -47.56
C TRP A 218 1.67 2.69 -46.16
N LYS A 219 0.44 2.92 -45.75
CA LYS A 219 -0.05 2.51 -44.43
C LYS A 219 -0.32 1.02 -44.29
N GLY A 220 -0.45 0.31 -45.43
CA GLY A 220 -0.98 -1.04 -45.47
C GLY A 220 -2.48 -1.06 -45.31
N ALA A 221 -3.03 -2.27 -45.20
CA ALA A 221 -4.43 -2.46 -44.89
C ALA A 221 -4.74 -1.99 -43.44
N ARG A 222 -5.98 -1.61 -43.22
CA ARG A 222 -6.48 -1.14 -41.92
C ARG A 222 -7.75 -1.90 -41.58
N VAL A 223 -8.01 -2.06 -40.30
CA VAL A 223 -9.24 -2.62 -39.75
C VAL A 223 -9.88 -1.60 -38.81
N GLY A 224 -11.19 -1.60 -38.72
CA GLY A 224 -11.85 -0.64 -37.83
C GLY A 224 -13.37 -0.73 -37.81
N VAL A 225 -13.95 0.24 -37.10
CA VAL A 225 -15.41 0.40 -37.02
C VAL A 225 -15.87 1.59 -37.86
N PHE A 226 -17.08 1.47 -38.42
CA PHE A 226 -17.65 2.51 -39.27
C PHE A 226 -19.13 2.74 -38.99
N ASN A 227 -19.61 3.93 -39.33
CA ASN A 227 -21.02 4.27 -39.38
C ASN A 227 -21.27 5.28 -40.49
N HIS A 228 -22.14 4.94 -41.43
CA HIS A 228 -22.57 5.89 -42.45
C HIS A 228 -24.08 5.76 -42.77
N GLY A 229 -24.64 6.86 -43.20
CA GLY A 229 -26.07 7.02 -43.46
C GLY A 229 -26.44 8.49 -43.39
N ARG A 230 -27.73 8.80 -43.51
CA ARG A 230 -28.18 10.21 -43.49
C ARG A 230 -28.39 10.74 -42.05
N ARG A 231 -28.74 9.87 -41.14
CA ARG A 231 -29.07 10.17 -39.75
C ARG A 231 -28.96 8.91 -38.91
N GLY A 232 -29.01 9.06 -37.58
CA GLY A 232 -28.90 8.00 -36.57
C GLY A 232 -27.47 7.82 -36.07
N HIS A 233 -27.30 7.01 -35.05
CA HIS A 233 -26.00 6.71 -34.45
C HIS A 233 -25.87 5.23 -34.10
N VAL A 234 -24.68 4.82 -33.84
CA VAL A 234 -24.34 3.58 -33.12
C VAL A 234 -23.39 3.87 -32.00
N ASP A 235 -23.48 3.09 -30.95
CA ASP A 235 -22.55 3.14 -29.84
C ASP A 235 -21.66 1.88 -29.86
N VAL A 236 -20.35 2.06 -29.84
CA VAL A 236 -19.37 0.97 -29.77
C VAL A 236 -18.95 0.83 -28.30
N ASP A 237 -19.28 -0.31 -27.70
CA ASP A 237 -18.98 -0.63 -26.30
C ASP A 237 -17.52 -0.93 -26.12
N SER A 238 -16.99 -1.78 -26.97
CA SER A 238 -15.59 -2.21 -26.85
C SER A 238 -15.06 -2.71 -28.19
N VAL A 239 -13.75 -2.60 -28.30
CA VAL A 239 -12.96 -3.21 -29.37
C VAL A 239 -11.93 -4.13 -28.76
N ARG A 240 -11.88 -5.36 -29.23
CA ARG A 240 -10.82 -6.33 -28.93
C ARG A 240 -10.02 -6.56 -30.18
N TYR A 241 -8.79 -6.07 -30.22
CA TYR A 241 -7.91 -6.27 -31.35
C TYR A 241 -6.66 -7.03 -30.89
N ARG A 242 -6.48 -8.21 -31.44
CA ARG A 242 -5.31 -9.06 -31.16
C ARG A 242 -4.59 -9.37 -32.46
N TYR A 243 -3.28 -9.44 -32.40
CA TYR A 243 -2.39 -9.72 -33.52
C TYR A 243 -1.27 -10.67 -33.08
N GLY A 244 -0.63 -11.30 -34.05
CA GLY A 244 0.31 -12.38 -33.89
C GLY A 244 -0.21 -13.66 -34.57
N SER A 245 0.60 -14.69 -34.58
CA SER A 245 0.17 -15.97 -35.15
C SER A 245 -1.10 -16.50 -34.49
N PRO A 246 -1.86 -17.39 -35.16
CA PRO A 246 -3.00 -18.06 -34.52
C PRO A 246 -2.63 -18.71 -33.18
N GLU A 247 -1.40 -19.22 -33.06
CA GLU A 247 -0.85 -19.73 -31.80
C GLU A 247 -0.64 -18.60 -30.79
N ASP A 248 -0.09 -17.45 -31.22
CA ASP A 248 0.09 -16.29 -30.35
C ASP A 248 -1.23 -15.66 -29.95
N VAL A 249 -2.20 -15.59 -30.85
CA VAL A 249 -3.56 -15.13 -30.56
C VAL A 249 -4.24 -16.08 -29.60
N ALA A 250 -4.14 -17.38 -29.80
CA ALA A 250 -4.66 -18.39 -28.90
C ALA A 250 -3.98 -18.32 -27.50
N ARG A 251 -2.67 -18.02 -27.47
CA ARG A 251 -1.91 -17.80 -26.23
C ARG A 251 -2.38 -16.58 -25.44
N LEU A 252 -2.96 -15.59 -26.11
CA LEU A 252 -3.45 -14.35 -25.48
C LEU A 252 -4.96 -14.41 -25.19
N ASP A 253 -5.65 -15.47 -25.59
CA ASP A 253 -7.03 -15.70 -25.19
C ASP A 253 -7.09 -16.08 -23.70
N PRO A 254 -7.73 -15.28 -22.83
CA PRO A 254 -7.82 -15.58 -21.41
C PRO A 254 -8.41 -16.95 -21.06
N GLY A 255 -9.17 -17.55 -21.98
CA GLY A 255 -9.74 -18.89 -21.81
C GLY A 255 -8.85 -20.04 -22.32
N ALA A 256 -7.79 -19.76 -23.10
CA ALA A 256 -7.00 -20.79 -23.78
C ALA A 256 -5.98 -21.51 -22.90
N PHE A 257 -5.62 -20.95 -21.75
CA PHE A 257 -4.59 -21.53 -20.87
C PHE A 257 -5.12 -21.97 -19.52
N PRO A 258 -4.71 -23.16 -19.05
CA PRO A 258 -5.03 -23.61 -17.70
C PRO A 258 -4.72 -22.59 -16.61
N PHE A 259 -3.59 -21.86 -16.70
CA PHE A 259 -3.25 -20.87 -15.68
C PHE A 259 -4.24 -19.68 -15.59
N ARG A 260 -5.04 -19.44 -16.64
CA ARG A 260 -6.10 -18.40 -16.67
C ARG A 260 -7.46 -18.92 -16.24
N ASN A 261 -7.63 -20.23 -16.09
CA ASN A 261 -8.91 -20.82 -15.71
C ASN A 261 -9.10 -20.72 -14.18
N PRO A 262 -10.01 -19.87 -13.66
CA PRO A 262 -10.21 -19.69 -12.23
C PRO A 262 -10.85 -20.91 -11.53
N ASP A 263 -11.37 -21.87 -12.29
CA ASP A 263 -12.01 -23.07 -11.77
C ASP A 263 -11.00 -24.21 -11.52
N LEU A 264 -9.75 -24.07 -11.97
CA LEU A 264 -8.67 -25.00 -11.69
C LEU A 264 -7.98 -24.72 -10.36
N PRO A 265 -7.42 -25.75 -9.68
CA PRO A 265 -6.61 -25.57 -8.49
C PRO A 265 -5.42 -24.65 -8.72
N ALA A 266 -5.08 -23.81 -7.72
CA ALA A 266 -4.01 -22.82 -7.82
C ALA A 266 -2.67 -23.43 -8.25
N GLU A 267 -2.30 -24.58 -7.70
CA GLU A 267 -1.03 -25.25 -8.03
C GLU A 267 -0.97 -25.80 -9.45
N GLU A 268 -2.09 -26.23 -10.01
CA GLU A 268 -2.17 -26.64 -11.41
C GLU A 268 -1.96 -25.44 -12.33
N ARG A 269 -2.62 -24.32 -12.02
CA ARG A 269 -2.49 -23.05 -12.74
C ARG A 269 -1.04 -22.56 -12.71
N ILE A 270 -0.41 -22.58 -11.55
CA ILE A 270 0.99 -22.16 -11.39
C ILE A 270 1.93 -23.08 -12.16
N THR A 271 1.70 -24.39 -12.12
CA THR A 271 2.50 -25.36 -12.86
C THR A 271 2.41 -25.14 -14.37
N ASP A 272 1.21 -24.90 -14.90
CA ASP A 272 1.01 -24.59 -16.31
C ASP A 272 1.73 -23.27 -16.70
N LEU A 273 1.61 -22.23 -15.87
CA LEU A 273 2.30 -20.95 -16.11
C LEU A 273 3.82 -21.12 -16.14
N LEU A 274 4.41 -21.75 -15.12
CA LEU A 274 5.85 -22.00 -15.04
C LEU A 274 6.39 -22.83 -16.22
N SER A 275 5.63 -23.84 -16.69
CA SER A 275 6.01 -24.65 -17.83
C SER A 275 6.09 -23.88 -19.15
N ARG A 276 5.45 -22.71 -19.23
CA ARG A 276 5.42 -21.83 -20.43
C ARG A 276 6.45 -20.73 -20.37
N MET A 277 7.03 -20.45 -19.20
CA MET A 277 8.04 -19.42 -19.03
C MET A 277 9.38 -19.87 -19.55
N THR A 278 10.09 -18.96 -20.20
CA THR A 278 11.51 -19.16 -20.51
C THR A 278 12.36 -18.96 -19.25
N LEU A 279 13.59 -19.50 -19.27
CA LEU A 279 14.52 -19.32 -18.16
C LEU A 279 14.78 -17.83 -17.85
N GLU A 280 14.89 -16.99 -18.89
CA GLU A 280 15.06 -15.55 -18.73
C GLU A 280 13.84 -14.91 -18.05
N GLU A 281 12.62 -15.27 -18.45
CA GLU A 281 11.39 -14.80 -17.82
C GLU A 281 11.28 -15.24 -16.36
N LYS A 282 11.78 -16.42 -16.01
CA LYS A 282 11.84 -16.90 -14.63
C LYS A 282 12.79 -16.04 -13.77
N VAL A 283 13.95 -15.69 -14.32
CA VAL A 283 14.90 -14.79 -13.66
C VAL A 283 14.25 -13.40 -13.48
N ASP A 284 13.68 -12.84 -14.54
CA ASP A 284 13.06 -11.51 -14.50
C ASP A 284 11.87 -11.44 -13.51
N ALA A 285 11.09 -12.51 -13.40
CA ALA A 285 9.93 -12.58 -12.51
C ALA A 285 10.25 -12.63 -11.01
N LEU A 286 11.52 -12.80 -10.62
CA LEU A 286 12.00 -12.68 -9.24
C LEU A 286 12.12 -11.20 -8.77
N ALA A 287 11.91 -10.24 -9.68
CA ALA A 287 11.90 -8.81 -9.38
C ALA A 287 10.73 -8.38 -8.51
N PHE A 288 10.80 -7.15 -7.99
CA PHE A 288 9.74 -6.50 -7.19
C PHE A 288 8.36 -6.38 -7.91
N ARG A 289 8.29 -6.84 -9.13
CA ARG A 289 7.07 -7.00 -9.92
C ARG A 289 7.15 -8.33 -10.67
N THR A 290 6.46 -9.33 -10.17
CA THR A 290 6.40 -10.64 -10.82
C THR A 290 5.53 -10.57 -12.07
N ALA A 291 6.12 -10.20 -13.20
CA ALA A 291 5.42 -10.05 -14.48
C ALA A 291 6.00 -11.00 -15.54
N VAL A 292 5.15 -11.47 -16.44
CA VAL A 292 5.52 -12.25 -17.63
C VAL A 292 4.75 -11.67 -18.82
N PRO A 293 5.23 -10.55 -19.40
CA PRO A 293 4.47 -9.79 -20.40
C PRO A 293 4.07 -10.64 -21.62
N ARG A 294 4.93 -11.52 -22.10
CA ARG A 294 4.64 -12.43 -23.23
C ARG A 294 3.41 -13.31 -22.95
N LEU A 295 3.18 -13.69 -21.71
CA LEU A 295 2.02 -14.48 -21.30
C LEU A 295 0.86 -13.63 -20.78
N GLY A 296 0.93 -12.32 -20.92
CA GLY A 296 -0.07 -11.37 -20.43
C GLY A 296 -0.15 -11.29 -18.90
N VAL A 297 0.85 -11.74 -18.18
CA VAL A 297 0.90 -11.63 -16.71
C VAL A 297 1.49 -10.28 -16.35
N VAL A 298 0.66 -9.38 -15.85
CA VAL A 298 1.04 -7.98 -15.58
C VAL A 298 1.85 -7.85 -14.28
N GLY A 299 1.53 -8.64 -13.26
CA GLY A 299 2.10 -8.54 -11.93
C GLY A 299 1.73 -7.23 -11.22
N SER A 300 2.06 -7.13 -9.95
CA SER A 300 1.91 -5.90 -9.17
C SER A 300 3.23 -5.49 -8.57
N PRO A 301 3.64 -4.23 -8.67
CA PRO A 301 4.74 -3.72 -7.86
C PRO A 301 4.34 -3.61 -6.39
N HIS A 302 5.33 -3.38 -5.54
CA HIS A 302 5.13 -3.00 -4.14
C HIS A 302 4.80 -1.52 -4.00
N ILE A 303 4.15 -1.18 -2.87
CA ILE A 303 3.94 0.20 -2.43
C ILE A 303 4.13 0.29 -0.92
N GLU A 304 4.53 1.44 -0.43
CA GLU A 304 4.58 1.72 1.01
C GLU A 304 3.21 2.14 1.54
N GLY A 305 2.93 1.83 2.80
CA GLY A 305 1.68 2.17 3.43
C GLY A 305 1.61 1.76 4.90
N TYR A 306 2.07 2.60 5.82
CA TYR A 306 1.90 2.38 7.28
C TYR A 306 0.72 3.13 7.86
N HIS A 307 0.37 4.25 7.24
CA HIS A 307 -0.66 5.17 7.71
C HIS A 307 -1.25 5.95 6.52
N GLY A 308 -1.36 5.28 5.38
CA GLY A 308 -1.83 5.79 4.10
C GLY A 308 -0.86 5.44 2.98
N VAL A 309 -1.39 5.33 1.76
CA VAL A 309 -0.57 4.99 0.59
C VAL A 309 0.48 6.06 0.35
N ALA A 310 1.76 5.67 0.40
CA ALA A 310 2.90 6.55 0.15
C ALA A 310 3.27 6.52 -1.33
N GLN A 311 2.72 7.48 -2.08
CA GLN A 311 3.00 7.64 -3.50
C GLN A 311 3.35 9.09 -3.80
N GLY A 312 4.65 9.38 -3.96
CA GLY A 312 5.15 10.71 -4.24
C GLY A 312 5.02 11.70 -3.08
N GLY A 313 5.16 11.24 -1.84
CA GLY A 313 5.18 12.07 -0.64
C GLY A 313 6.50 12.84 -0.48
N PRO A 314 6.88 13.22 0.75
CA PRO A 314 8.12 13.95 1.03
C PRO A 314 9.37 13.25 0.51
N SER A 315 9.37 11.92 0.54
CA SER A 315 10.44 11.10 -0.04
C SER A 315 10.50 11.15 -1.56
N ASN A 316 9.43 11.60 -2.18
CA ASN A 316 9.30 11.74 -3.63
C ASN A 316 9.69 10.50 -4.45
N TRP A 317 9.65 9.33 -3.92
CA TRP A 317 9.95 8.02 -4.56
C TRP A 317 10.18 8.04 -6.10
N GLY A 318 10.80 9.11 -6.62
CA GLY A 318 11.04 9.39 -8.03
C GLY A 318 9.82 9.90 -8.81
N GLN A 319 8.73 10.23 -8.18
CA GLN A 319 7.50 10.73 -8.84
C GLN A 319 7.53 12.25 -9.00
N ARG A 320 7.42 12.71 -10.24
CA ARG A 320 7.37 14.15 -10.56
C ARG A 320 6.03 14.80 -10.22
N ASN A 321 4.93 14.03 -10.32
CA ASN A 321 3.58 14.48 -10.03
C ASN A 321 2.95 13.53 -9.01
N PRO A 322 3.07 13.80 -7.71
CA PRO A 322 2.49 12.96 -6.69
C PRO A 322 0.95 12.96 -6.80
N THR A 323 0.37 11.79 -6.59
CA THR A 323 -1.08 11.63 -6.52
C THR A 323 -1.52 11.80 -5.07
N ALA A 324 -2.65 12.45 -4.85
CA ALA A 324 -3.21 12.58 -3.52
C ALA A 324 -3.59 11.22 -2.93
N THR A 325 -3.28 11.03 -1.65
CA THR A 325 -3.66 9.86 -0.86
C THR A 325 -3.98 10.29 0.56
N THR A 326 -4.87 9.58 1.22
CA THR A 326 -5.24 9.87 2.60
C THR A 326 -4.07 9.62 3.54
N GLN A 327 -3.80 10.57 4.45
CA GLN A 327 -2.76 10.42 5.46
C GLN A 327 -3.37 10.43 6.87
N PHE A 328 -3.16 9.33 7.56
CA PHE A 328 -3.53 9.08 8.96
C PHE A 328 -2.38 9.45 9.90
N PRO A 329 -2.60 9.42 11.24
CA PRO A 329 -1.48 9.48 12.19
C PRO A 329 -0.48 8.36 11.91
N GLN A 330 0.80 8.61 12.14
CA GLN A 330 1.86 7.60 12.06
C GLN A 330 1.48 6.31 12.79
N ALA A 331 2.10 5.18 12.44
CA ALA A 331 1.79 3.89 13.07
C ALA A 331 1.90 3.94 14.61
N TYR A 332 2.84 4.70 15.15
CA TYR A 332 2.97 4.97 16.58
C TYR A 332 1.70 5.61 17.17
N GLY A 333 1.09 6.54 16.44
CA GLY A 333 -0.20 7.14 16.79
C GLY A 333 -1.38 6.18 16.62
N LEU A 334 -1.36 5.34 15.57
CA LEU A 334 -2.36 4.27 15.42
C LEU A 334 -2.30 3.31 16.62
N GLY A 335 -1.10 2.97 17.09
CA GLY A 335 -0.88 2.20 18.31
C GLY A 335 -1.51 2.84 19.54
N ALA A 336 -1.37 4.16 19.70
CA ALA A 336 -1.92 4.90 20.82
C ALA A 336 -3.46 4.90 20.88
N THR A 337 -4.15 4.50 19.80
CA THR A 337 -5.60 4.32 19.83
C THR A 337 -6.05 3.11 20.64
N TRP A 338 -5.25 2.07 20.75
CA TRP A 338 -5.60 0.78 21.36
C TRP A 338 -6.96 0.24 20.83
N ASP A 339 -7.23 0.48 19.55
CA ASP A 339 -8.52 0.16 18.90
C ASP A 339 -8.26 -0.66 17.63
N PRO A 340 -8.20 -1.99 17.73
CA PRO A 340 -7.90 -2.86 16.59
C PRO A 340 -8.90 -2.72 15.43
N GLU A 341 -10.18 -2.49 15.73
CA GLU A 341 -11.18 -2.33 14.68
C GLU A 341 -10.99 -1.02 13.91
N LEU A 342 -10.62 0.05 14.61
CA LEU A 342 -10.28 1.31 13.97
C LEU A 342 -9.04 1.19 13.07
N VAL A 343 -8.00 0.47 13.54
CA VAL A 343 -6.79 0.18 12.76
C VAL A 343 -7.13 -0.68 11.52
N ARG A 344 -8.05 -1.64 11.65
CA ARG A 344 -8.55 -2.42 10.50
C ARG A 344 -9.25 -1.52 9.46
N ARG A 345 -10.06 -0.56 9.91
CA ARG A 345 -10.74 0.41 9.03
C ARG A 345 -9.75 1.33 8.30
N VAL A 346 -8.69 1.77 8.97
CA VAL A 346 -7.59 2.53 8.35
C VAL A 346 -6.96 1.73 7.22
N ALA A 347 -6.56 0.50 7.49
CA ALA A 347 -5.95 -0.37 6.50
C ALA A 347 -6.91 -0.73 5.34
N ALA A 348 -8.21 -0.86 5.62
CA ALA A 348 -9.22 -1.11 4.58
C ALA A 348 -9.39 0.09 3.63
N GLN A 349 -9.28 1.32 4.15
CA GLN A 349 -9.28 2.55 3.35
C GLN A 349 -8.01 2.62 2.50
N GLU A 350 -6.87 2.33 3.08
CA GLU A 350 -5.59 2.30 2.37
C GLU A 350 -5.57 1.27 1.25
N ALA A 351 -6.06 0.06 1.51
CA ALA A 351 -6.21 -0.98 0.50
C ALA A 351 -7.14 -0.55 -0.65
N HIS A 352 -8.19 0.20 -0.34
CA HIS A 352 -9.09 0.76 -1.35
C HIS A 352 -8.36 1.77 -2.22
N GLU A 353 -7.59 2.69 -1.64
CA GLU A 353 -6.80 3.68 -2.37
C GLU A 353 -5.70 3.04 -3.22
N ALA A 354 -4.98 2.05 -2.68
CA ALA A 354 -3.96 1.30 -3.42
C ALA A 354 -4.56 0.60 -4.66
N ARG A 355 -5.71 -0.08 -4.49
CA ARG A 355 -6.44 -0.69 -5.61
C ARG A 355 -6.93 0.33 -6.61
N TYR A 356 -7.52 1.43 -6.13
CA TYR A 356 -8.00 2.52 -6.97
C TYR A 356 -6.88 3.05 -7.86
N LEU A 357 -5.73 3.35 -7.29
CA LEU A 357 -4.57 3.85 -8.02
C LEU A 357 -4.00 2.83 -9.01
N PHE A 358 -4.01 1.54 -8.63
CA PHE A 358 -3.50 0.46 -9.47
C PHE A 358 -4.40 0.15 -10.67
N GLN A 359 -5.72 0.19 -10.50
CA GLN A 359 -6.69 -0.20 -11.52
C GLN A 359 -7.17 0.97 -12.38
N SER A 360 -7.12 2.20 -11.85
CA SER A 360 -7.58 3.39 -12.56
C SER A 360 -6.65 3.76 -13.70
N ARG A 361 -7.20 3.86 -14.91
CA ARG A 361 -6.48 4.35 -16.10
C ARG A 361 -5.96 5.78 -15.95
N LYS A 362 -6.60 6.57 -15.09
CA LYS A 362 -6.16 7.94 -14.80
C LYS A 362 -4.82 7.99 -14.11
N TYR A 363 -4.56 7.01 -13.25
CA TYR A 363 -3.36 7.00 -12.41
C TYR A 363 -2.35 5.94 -12.85
N ASP A 364 -2.75 4.68 -13.01
CA ASP A 364 -1.92 3.51 -13.40
C ASP A 364 -0.49 3.54 -12.80
N ARG A 365 -0.39 3.81 -11.52
CA ARG A 365 0.89 4.17 -10.87
C ARG A 365 1.13 3.48 -9.54
N SER A 366 0.28 2.58 -9.12
CA SER A 366 0.40 1.98 -7.79
C SER A 366 0.71 0.50 -7.87
N GLY A 367 0.98 -0.07 -6.70
CA GLY A 367 1.00 -1.50 -6.46
C GLY A 367 -0.09 -1.90 -5.48
N ILE A 368 -0.38 -3.19 -5.44
CA ILE A 368 -1.33 -3.80 -4.50
C ILE A 368 -0.65 -4.85 -3.61
N ILE A 369 0.67 -4.80 -3.51
CA ILE A 369 1.46 -5.46 -2.47
C ILE A 369 1.97 -4.36 -1.56
N VAL A 370 1.34 -4.18 -0.40
CA VAL A 370 1.62 -3.09 0.54
C VAL A 370 2.67 -3.54 1.55
N ARG A 371 3.80 -2.82 1.65
CA ARG A 371 4.89 -3.10 2.59
C ARG A 371 4.53 -2.65 3.99
N ALA A 372 3.45 -3.21 4.50
CA ALA A 372 2.88 -2.97 5.82
C ALA A 372 2.08 -4.20 6.29
N PRO A 373 1.83 -4.30 7.61
CA PRO A 373 2.34 -3.45 8.70
C PRO A 373 3.82 -3.69 9.00
N ASN A 374 4.46 -2.70 9.64
CA ASN A 374 5.72 -2.91 10.32
C ASN A 374 5.44 -3.58 11.68
N ALA A 375 5.86 -4.82 11.82
CA ALA A 375 5.65 -5.64 13.02
C ALA A 375 6.87 -5.70 13.95
N ASP A 376 7.88 -4.86 13.72
CA ASP A 376 8.99 -4.65 14.64
C ASP A 376 8.51 -4.04 15.97
N LEU A 377 9.36 -4.07 16.99
CA LEU A 377 9.04 -3.62 18.33
C LEU A 377 9.90 -2.41 18.74
N ALA A 378 9.26 -1.36 19.18
CA ALA A 378 9.88 -0.16 19.71
C ALA A 378 10.49 -0.41 21.12
N ARG A 379 11.43 -1.36 21.21
CA ARG A 379 12.05 -1.79 22.47
C ARG A 379 12.89 -0.72 23.15
N ASP A 380 13.31 0.28 22.41
CA ASP A 380 14.19 1.35 22.86
C ASP A 380 13.72 2.71 22.31
N PRO A 381 13.58 3.73 23.15
CA PRO A 381 13.10 5.04 22.70
C PRO A 381 14.11 5.79 21.80
N ARG A 382 15.34 5.29 21.67
CA ARG A 382 16.34 5.86 20.75
C ARG A 382 16.18 5.43 19.33
N TRP A 383 15.44 4.33 19.06
CA TRP A 383 15.32 3.79 17.72
C TRP A 383 14.67 4.77 16.76
N GLY A 384 15.34 5.01 15.62
CA GLY A 384 14.95 6.01 14.63
C GLY A 384 13.60 5.76 13.98
N ARG A 385 13.23 4.48 13.70
CA ARG A 385 12.00 4.10 13.01
C ARG A 385 10.84 3.77 13.96
N THR A 386 10.86 4.29 15.17
CA THR A 386 9.75 4.13 16.14
C THR A 386 8.40 4.59 15.55
N GLU A 387 8.40 5.58 14.68
CA GLU A 387 7.21 6.10 14.00
C GLU A 387 6.42 5.08 13.18
N GLU A 388 7.11 4.04 12.69
CA GLU A 388 6.55 3.04 11.79
C GLU A 388 5.89 1.87 12.50
N VAL A 389 5.98 1.79 13.82
CA VAL A 389 5.53 0.65 14.62
C VAL A 389 4.50 1.05 15.68
N TYR A 390 3.71 0.09 16.14
CA TYR A 390 2.62 0.36 17.07
C TYR A 390 3.06 0.49 18.54
N GLY A 391 4.27 0.09 18.91
CA GLY A 391 4.79 0.21 20.28
C GLY A 391 5.80 -0.87 20.69
N GLU A 392 6.00 -1.02 22.01
CA GLU A 392 7.03 -1.90 22.59
C GLU A 392 6.53 -3.31 22.97
N ASP A 393 5.21 -3.49 23.10
CA ASP A 393 4.64 -4.73 23.62
C ASP A 393 4.26 -5.70 22.50
N PRO A 394 4.73 -6.96 22.54
CA PRO A 394 4.49 -7.91 21.47
C PRO A 394 3.01 -8.28 21.30
N PHE A 395 2.24 -8.33 22.40
CA PHE A 395 0.81 -8.65 22.31
C PHE A 395 0.03 -7.51 21.67
N HIS A 396 0.24 -6.28 22.11
CA HIS A 396 -0.38 -5.08 21.56
C HIS A 396 -0.06 -4.93 20.07
N VAL A 397 1.23 -4.99 19.71
CA VAL A 397 1.69 -4.89 18.31
C VAL A 397 1.13 -6.05 17.48
N GLY A 398 1.12 -7.28 18.00
CA GLY A 398 0.59 -8.44 17.31
C GLY A 398 -0.91 -8.34 17.01
N VAL A 399 -1.71 -7.82 17.95
CA VAL A 399 -3.16 -7.59 17.76
C VAL A 399 -3.41 -6.52 16.69
N LEU A 400 -2.68 -5.41 16.73
CA LEU A 400 -2.84 -4.32 15.77
C LEU A 400 -2.30 -4.68 14.38
N ALA A 401 -1.16 -5.36 14.30
CA ALA A 401 -0.62 -5.86 13.04
C ALA A 401 -1.57 -6.88 12.37
N THR A 402 -2.20 -7.74 13.17
CA THR A 402 -3.25 -8.66 12.70
C THR A 402 -4.46 -7.90 12.14
N ALA A 403 -4.92 -6.87 12.84
CA ALA A 403 -6.06 -6.05 12.42
C ALA A 403 -5.74 -5.29 11.13
N PHE A 404 -4.56 -4.71 11.04
CA PHE A 404 -4.09 -4.00 9.84
C PHE A 404 -3.97 -4.95 8.64
N THR A 405 -3.37 -6.12 8.83
CA THR A 405 -3.26 -7.17 7.80
C THR A 405 -4.63 -7.55 7.24
N ARG A 406 -5.62 -7.80 8.12
CA ARG A 406 -7.00 -8.10 7.70
C ARG A 406 -7.63 -6.94 6.94
N GLY A 407 -7.41 -5.70 7.38
CA GLY A 407 -7.89 -4.52 6.70
C GLY A 407 -7.34 -4.38 5.28
N LEU A 408 -6.04 -4.61 5.10
CA LEU A 408 -5.39 -4.60 3.79
C LEU A 408 -5.93 -5.69 2.86
N GLN A 409 -6.06 -6.92 3.36
CA GLN A 409 -6.45 -8.06 2.54
C GLN A 409 -7.95 -8.09 2.23
N GLY A 410 -8.79 -7.50 3.10
CA GLY A 410 -10.24 -7.56 2.98
C GLY A 410 -10.81 -8.91 3.42
N ASP A 411 -12.13 -9.05 3.33
CA ASP A 411 -12.87 -10.17 3.93
C ASP A 411 -13.27 -11.27 2.92
N ASP A 412 -12.89 -11.13 1.63
CA ASP A 412 -13.20 -12.16 0.63
C ASP A 412 -12.29 -13.39 0.83
N PRO A 413 -12.84 -14.60 0.93
CA PRO A 413 -12.06 -15.79 1.24
C PRO A 413 -11.14 -16.26 0.10
N ARG A 414 -11.38 -15.84 -1.13
CA ARG A 414 -10.64 -16.26 -2.34
C ARG A 414 -9.69 -15.19 -2.84
N SER A 415 -10.08 -13.92 -2.73
CA SER A 415 -9.36 -12.82 -3.35
C SER A 415 -9.03 -11.72 -2.34
N TRP A 416 -7.78 -11.32 -2.31
CA TRP A 416 -7.36 -10.19 -1.48
C TRP A 416 -7.57 -8.85 -2.21
N LYS A 417 -7.95 -7.83 -1.44
CA LYS A 417 -7.98 -6.46 -1.96
C LYS A 417 -6.56 -5.96 -2.23
N THR A 418 -5.65 -6.16 -1.28
CA THR A 418 -4.19 -5.98 -1.42
C THR A 418 -3.49 -7.09 -0.65
N ALA A 419 -2.22 -7.33 -0.91
CA ALA A 419 -1.40 -8.21 -0.08
C ALA A 419 -0.68 -7.41 0.99
N ALA A 420 -0.79 -7.84 2.26
CA ALA A 420 -0.02 -7.31 3.36
C ALA A 420 1.37 -7.95 3.39
N LEU A 421 2.44 -7.15 3.27
CA LEU A 421 3.82 -7.60 3.34
C LEU A 421 4.45 -7.10 4.64
N LEU A 422 4.55 -8.01 5.61
CA LEU A 422 5.07 -7.70 6.95
C LEU A 422 6.56 -7.38 6.91
N LYS A 423 7.01 -6.41 7.70
CA LYS A 423 8.43 -6.03 7.79
C LYS A 423 8.83 -5.56 9.19
N HIS A 424 10.12 -5.57 9.55
CA HIS A 424 11.25 -6.21 8.86
C HIS A 424 11.67 -7.44 9.66
N PHE A 425 11.57 -8.60 9.12
CA PHE A 425 11.84 -9.83 9.84
C PHE A 425 13.35 -10.15 9.85
N LEU A 426 14.06 -10.11 10.96
CA LEU A 426 13.59 -10.03 12.34
C LEU A 426 14.46 -9.07 13.15
N ALA A 427 13.83 -8.44 14.17
CA ALA A 427 14.53 -7.65 15.20
C ALA A 427 15.38 -6.50 14.63
N ASN A 428 14.85 -5.77 13.65
CA ASN A 428 15.46 -4.58 13.08
C ASN A 428 15.08 -3.33 13.90
N SER A 429 15.67 -3.18 15.10
CA SER A 429 15.32 -2.10 16.04
C SER A 429 16.53 -1.25 16.41
N ASN A 430 17.39 -0.96 15.42
CA ASN A 430 18.43 0.07 15.42
C ASN A 430 18.66 0.55 13.97
N GLU A 431 19.03 1.82 13.84
CA GLU A 431 19.36 2.39 12.53
C GLU A 431 20.87 2.51 12.32
N ASN A 432 21.58 2.98 13.36
CA ASN A 432 23.03 3.14 13.27
C ASN A 432 23.71 1.78 13.10
N GLY A 433 24.36 1.59 11.94
CA GLY A 433 25.04 0.34 11.59
C GLY A 433 24.11 -0.85 11.27
N ARG A 434 22.82 -0.62 10.99
CA ARG A 434 21.81 -1.68 10.74
C ARG A 434 22.21 -2.65 9.62
N SER A 435 22.96 -2.19 8.62
CA SER A 435 23.37 -2.99 7.46
C SER A 435 24.44 -4.05 7.79
N SER A 436 25.06 -4.00 8.96
CA SER A 436 26.12 -4.91 9.40
C SER A 436 26.00 -5.38 10.83
N SER A 437 25.07 -4.81 11.61
CA SER A 437 24.88 -5.17 13.02
C SER A 437 24.24 -6.55 13.17
N SER A 438 24.40 -7.13 14.36
CA SER A 438 23.75 -8.39 14.75
C SER A 438 22.91 -8.18 15.99
N SER A 439 21.63 -8.54 15.89
CA SER A 439 20.69 -8.59 17.00
C SER A 439 20.84 -9.93 17.70
N ASN A 440 21.38 -9.93 18.92
CA ASN A 440 21.74 -11.16 19.62
C ASN A 440 20.84 -11.41 20.82
N PHE A 441 20.19 -12.57 20.84
CA PHE A 441 19.31 -13.02 21.91
C PHE A 441 19.05 -14.54 21.79
N ASP A 442 18.54 -15.12 22.87
CA ASP A 442 18.22 -16.57 22.89
C ASP A 442 16.92 -16.89 22.14
N GLU A 443 16.65 -18.20 21.95
CA GLU A 443 15.45 -18.70 21.25
C GLU A 443 14.15 -18.28 21.96
N ARG A 444 14.15 -18.15 23.29
CA ARG A 444 12.98 -17.70 24.05
C ARG A 444 12.59 -16.28 23.67
N LEU A 445 13.52 -15.32 23.70
CA LEU A 445 13.27 -13.95 23.28
C LEU A 445 12.94 -13.86 21.80
N TRP A 446 13.57 -14.71 20.98
CA TRP A 446 13.21 -14.86 19.58
C TRP A 446 11.71 -15.12 19.43
N ARG A 447 11.19 -16.15 20.12
CA ARG A 447 9.81 -16.63 20.01
C ARG A 447 8.81 -15.80 20.80
N GLU A 448 9.15 -15.46 22.05
CA GLU A 448 8.23 -14.84 22.99
C GLU A 448 8.09 -13.32 22.79
N TYR A 449 9.05 -12.68 22.14
CA TYR A 449 9.10 -11.25 21.99
C TYR A 449 9.21 -10.82 20.51
N TYR A 450 10.38 -10.98 19.87
CA TYR A 450 10.63 -10.40 18.55
C TYR A 450 9.78 -10.97 17.41
N ALA A 451 9.56 -12.28 17.38
CA ALA A 451 8.82 -12.93 16.32
C ALA A 451 7.29 -12.97 16.56
N TRP A 452 6.86 -12.74 17.80
CA TRP A 452 5.45 -12.86 18.18
C TRP A 452 4.49 -12.02 17.32
N PRO A 453 4.73 -10.72 17.07
CA PRO A 453 3.84 -9.92 16.24
C PRO A 453 3.72 -10.44 14.80
N PHE A 454 4.84 -10.88 14.23
CA PHE A 454 4.86 -11.48 12.88
C PHE A 454 4.06 -12.78 12.83
N GLU A 455 4.28 -13.67 13.80
CA GLU A 455 3.54 -14.93 13.87
C GLU A 455 2.03 -14.69 13.95
N ARG A 456 1.58 -13.72 14.75
CA ARG A 456 0.15 -13.39 14.86
C ARG A 456 -0.40 -12.83 13.56
N ALA A 457 0.29 -11.89 12.92
CA ALA A 457 -0.14 -11.33 11.64
C ALA A 457 -0.17 -12.39 10.51
N VAL A 458 0.70 -13.41 10.56
CA VAL A 458 0.64 -14.55 9.64
C VAL A 458 -0.51 -15.50 10.00
N ARG A 459 -0.57 -16.01 11.24
CA ARG A 459 -1.52 -17.07 11.61
C ARG A 459 -2.95 -16.54 11.78
N ASP A 460 -3.10 -15.41 12.45
CA ASP A 460 -4.40 -14.84 12.76
C ASP A 460 -4.81 -13.80 11.70
N GLY A 461 -3.85 -13.07 11.11
CA GLY A 461 -4.08 -12.06 10.06
C GLY A 461 -4.14 -12.63 8.65
N GLY A 462 -3.54 -13.77 8.41
CA GLY A 462 -3.52 -14.42 7.10
C GLY A 462 -2.49 -13.88 6.11
N SER A 463 -1.50 -13.07 6.57
CA SER A 463 -0.42 -12.63 5.68
C SER A 463 0.36 -13.81 5.11
N ARG A 464 0.76 -13.70 3.85
CA ARG A 464 1.64 -14.63 3.14
C ARG A 464 2.84 -13.93 2.50
N ALA A 465 3.19 -12.74 3.01
CA ALA A 465 4.32 -12.00 2.52
C ALA A 465 5.10 -11.37 3.67
N LEU A 466 6.44 -11.55 3.67
CA LEU A 466 7.36 -10.97 4.64
C LEU A 466 8.60 -10.41 3.95
N MET A 467 9.19 -9.39 4.56
CA MET A 467 10.48 -8.80 4.16
C MET A 467 11.53 -9.16 5.20
N ALA A 468 12.65 -9.74 4.76
CA ALA A 468 13.81 -9.99 5.62
C ALA A 468 14.51 -8.67 5.95
N ALA A 469 14.96 -8.54 7.20
CA ALA A 469 15.61 -7.32 7.72
C ALA A 469 17.05 -7.14 7.21
N TYR A 470 17.58 -5.92 7.33
CA TYR A 470 18.98 -5.64 6.99
C TYR A 470 20.00 -6.30 7.91
N ASN A 471 19.70 -6.38 9.21
CA ASN A 471 20.61 -6.88 10.23
C ASN A 471 20.82 -8.39 10.17
N ALA A 472 21.85 -8.83 10.86
CA ALA A 472 22.01 -10.23 11.23
C ALA A 472 21.22 -10.55 12.50
N VAL A 473 20.83 -11.81 12.68
CA VAL A 473 20.29 -12.38 13.91
C VAL A 473 21.26 -13.45 14.38
N ASN A 474 21.81 -13.28 15.59
CA ASN A 474 22.80 -14.17 16.16
C ASN A 474 23.97 -14.49 15.20
N GLY A 475 24.44 -13.44 14.50
CA GLY A 475 25.58 -13.52 13.57
C GLY A 475 25.24 -13.94 12.14
N THR A 476 24.02 -14.40 11.86
CA THR A 476 23.61 -14.78 10.50
C THR A 476 22.73 -13.69 9.89
N PRO A 477 23.08 -13.13 8.71
CA PRO A 477 22.25 -12.13 8.03
C PRO A 477 20.82 -12.63 7.77
N ALA A 478 19.83 -11.78 8.01
CA ALA A 478 18.43 -12.19 7.97
C ALA A 478 17.98 -12.74 6.61
N HIS A 479 18.52 -12.22 5.51
CA HIS A 479 18.20 -12.66 4.14
C HIS A 479 18.62 -14.11 3.80
N VAL A 480 19.52 -14.68 4.59
CA VAL A 480 20.02 -16.05 4.41
C VAL A 480 19.85 -16.90 5.67
N HIS A 481 19.10 -16.38 6.64
CA HIS A 481 18.95 -17.06 7.92
C HIS A 481 18.04 -18.31 7.78
N PRO A 482 18.43 -19.47 8.33
CA PRO A 482 17.63 -20.70 8.27
C PRO A 482 16.19 -20.55 8.79
N MET A 483 15.95 -19.59 9.70
CA MET A 483 14.61 -19.30 10.25
C MET A 483 13.56 -19.01 9.17
N LEU A 484 13.95 -18.45 8.01
CA LEU A 484 13.02 -18.17 6.92
C LEU A 484 12.37 -19.48 6.43
N ARG A 485 13.17 -20.49 6.19
CA ARG A 485 12.68 -21.78 5.68
C ARG A 485 12.09 -22.67 6.78
N GLN A 486 12.77 -22.75 7.92
CA GLN A 486 12.35 -23.66 8.97
C GLN A 486 11.11 -23.17 9.73
N ILE A 487 11.07 -21.90 10.07
CA ILE A 487 10.04 -21.33 10.93
C ILE A 487 8.98 -20.58 10.11
N VAL A 488 9.38 -19.61 9.30
CA VAL A 488 8.40 -18.81 8.56
C VAL A 488 7.65 -19.66 7.54
N MET A 489 8.36 -20.43 6.72
CA MET A 489 7.73 -21.32 5.75
C MET A 489 7.22 -22.61 6.38
N GLY A 490 8.05 -23.27 7.21
CA GLY A 490 7.76 -24.58 7.75
C GLY A 490 6.73 -24.56 8.88
N GLU A 491 6.96 -23.81 9.96
CA GLU A 491 6.09 -23.80 11.13
C GLU A 491 4.87 -22.87 10.97
N TRP A 492 5.04 -21.69 10.37
CA TRP A 492 3.95 -20.74 10.22
C TRP A 492 3.17 -20.92 8.93
N GLY A 493 3.74 -21.63 7.95
CA GLY A 493 3.08 -21.97 6.69
C GLY A 493 3.02 -20.80 5.71
N VAL A 494 4.00 -19.89 5.74
CA VAL A 494 4.09 -18.83 4.74
C VAL A 494 4.56 -19.44 3.41
N ASP A 495 3.68 -19.46 2.45
CA ASP A 495 3.84 -20.07 1.13
C ASP A 495 3.84 -19.05 -0.02
N GLY A 496 3.94 -17.77 0.31
CA GLY A 496 3.89 -16.65 -0.63
C GLY A 496 5.23 -15.96 -0.82
N ILE A 497 5.29 -14.66 -0.60
CA ILE A 497 6.45 -13.80 -0.85
C ILE A 497 7.36 -13.74 0.37
N LEU A 498 8.65 -14.04 0.15
CA LEU A 498 9.74 -13.67 1.06
C LEU A 498 10.69 -12.75 0.30
N CYS A 499 10.69 -11.45 0.62
CA CYS A 499 11.47 -10.48 -0.13
C CYS A 499 12.72 -10.00 0.61
N THR A 500 13.70 -9.49 -0.14
CA THR A 500 14.77 -8.68 0.42
C THR A 500 14.24 -7.30 0.80
N ASP A 501 14.85 -6.65 1.78
CA ASP A 501 14.76 -5.20 1.91
C ASP A 501 15.62 -4.52 0.83
N GLY A 502 15.42 -3.22 0.59
CA GLY A 502 16.05 -2.49 -0.52
C GLY A 502 17.57 -2.55 -0.51
N GLY A 503 18.17 -3.17 -1.53
CA GLY A 503 19.62 -3.36 -1.62
C GLY A 503 20.18 -4.47 -0.72
N GLY A 504 19.32 -5.28 -0.07
CA GLY A 504 19.74 -6.31 0.89
C GLY A 504 20.68 -7.35 0.31
N LEU A 505 20.49 -7.73 -0.94
CA LEU A 505 21.41 -8.65 -1.63
C LEU A 505 22.84 -8.11 -1.69
N ARG A 506 22.99 -6.82 -2.01
CA ARG A 506 24.30 -6.16 -2.05
C ARG A 506 24.95 -6.13 -0.65
N LEU A 507 24.18 -5.89 0.39
CA LEU A 507 24.69 -5.79 1.77
C LEU A 507 25.28 -7.11 2.27
N LEU A 508 24.82 -8.26 1.78
CA LEU A 508 25.41 -9.56 2.12
C LEU A 508 26.90 -9.65 1.70
N VAL A 509 27.29 -8.93 0.66
CA VAL A 509 28.66 -8.89 0.16
C VAL A 509 29.43 -7.71 0.73
N SER A 510 28.88 -6.48 0.65
CA SER A 510 29.60 -5.25 0.98
C SER A 510 29.75 -5.00 2.48
N ASP A 511 28.70 -5.24 3.26
CA ASP A 511 28.59 -4.83 4.65
C ASP A 511 28.72 -6.02 5.61
N HIS A 512 27.93 -7.08 5.42
CA HIS A 512 28.06 -8.31 6.21
C HIS A 512 29.30 -9.13 5.84
N LYS A 513 29.81 -9.00 4.62
CA LYS A 513 30.95 -9.77 4.12
C LYS A 513 30.74 -11.28 4.25
N ALA A 514 29.50 -11.72 4.16
CA ALA A 514 29.08 -13.10 4.33
C ALA A 514 29.32 -13.95 3.07
N PHE A 515 29.43 -13.31 1.90
CA PHE A 515 29.64 -13.97 0.62
C PHE A 515 30.71 -13.26 -0.20
N PRO A 516 31.44 -14.02 -1.07
CA PRO A 516 32.50 -13.42 -1.88
C PRO A 516 31.98 -12.53 -3.00
N ASP A 517 30.77 -12.80 -3.50
CA ASP A 517 30.17 -12.10 -4.65
C ASP A 517 28.63 -12.18 -4.64
N LEU A 518 28.01 -11.40 -5.49
CA LEU A 518 26.56 -11.33 -5.63
C LEU A 518 25.90 -12.64 -6.11
N PRO A 519 26.49 -13.41 -7.08
CA PRO A 519 25.93 -14.71 -7.44
C PRO A 519 25.84 -15.70 -6.28
N ALA A 520 26.87 -15.79 -5.44
CA ALA A 520 26.85 -16.63 -4.25
C ALA A 520 25.80 -16.17 -3.23
N ALA A 521 25.70 -14.85 -3.03
CA ALA A 521 24.69 -14.26 -2.14
C ALA A 521 23.26 -14.51 -2.65
N ALA A 522 23.00 -14.34 -3.95
CA ALA A 522 21.70 -14.59 -4.57
C ALA A 522 21.31 -16.08 -4.45
N ALA A 523 22.22 -16.99 -4.73
CA ALA A 523 21.99 -18.42 -4.57
C ALA A 523 21.64 -18.81 -3.12
N ALA A 524 22.38 -18.25 -2.15
CA ALA A 524 22.12 -18.50 -0.72
C ALA A 524 20.77 -17.94 -0.29
N SER A 525 20.40 -16.74 -0.75
CA SER A 525 19.11 -16.12 -0.47
C SER A 525 17.94 -16.95 -1.03
N LEU A 526 18.02 -17.39 -2.29
CA LEU A 526 17.04 -18.30 -2.91
C LEU A 526 16.90 -19.61 -2.12
N LYS A 527 18.00 -20.22 -1.71
CA LYS A 527 18.03 -21.44 -0.91
C LYS A 527 17.46 -21.24 0.50
N ALA A 528 17.59 -20.04 1.06
CA ALA A 528 16.96 -19.67 2.34
C ALA A 528 15.44 -19.43 2.22
N GLY A 529 14.91 -19.29 1.01
CA GLY A 529 13.49 -19.09 0.73
C GLY A 529 13.13 -17.69 0.21
N VAL A 530 14.09 -16.78 0.11
CA VAL A 530 13.86 -15.49 -0.54
C VAL A 530 13.48 -15.73 -2.00
N ASN A 531 12.39 -15.13 -2.46
CA ASN A 531 11.85 -15.37 -3.79
C ASN A 531 11.44 -14.07 -4.51
N PHE A 532 11.76 -12.92 -3.89
CA PHE A 532 11.37 -11.62 -4.40
C PHE A 532 12.45 -10.59 -4.04
N PHE A 533 13.10 -9.99 -5.04
CA PHE A 533 14.24 -9.13 -4.82
C PHE A 533 13.90 -7.65 -5.02
N LEU A 534 14.14 -6.82 -4.00
CA LEU A 534 14.20 -5.36 -4.13
C LEU A 534 15.62 -4.90 -4.50
N ASP A 535 16.26 -5.65 -5.38
CA ASP A 535 17.66 -5.53 -5.77
C ASP A 535 17.80 -5.66 -7.29
N ARG A 536 18.95 -5.30 -7.80
CA ARG A 536 19.40 -5.65 -9.15
C ARG A 536 19.89 -7.09 -9.16
N HIS A 537 18.96 -8.04 -9.19
CA HIS A 537 19.24 -9.48 -9.02
C HIS A 537 19.55 -10.20 -10.33
N LYS A 538 19.13 -9.66 -11.50
CA LYS A 538 19.14 -10.38 -12.78
C LYS A 538 20.50 -10.95 -13.13
N GLU A 539 21.53 -10.12 -13.15
CA GLU A 539 22.88 -10.53 -13.45
C GLU A 539 23.43 -11.55 -12.44
N ALA A 540 23.14 -11.31 -11.15
CA ALA A 540 23.59 -12.20 -10.06
C ALA A 540 22.93 -13.59 -10.14
N VAL A 541 21.63 -13.67 -10.42
CA VAL A 541 20.92 -14.95 -10.58
C VAL A 541 21.32 -15.65 -11.86
N THR A 542 21.48 -14.93 -12.97
CA THR A 542 21.95 -15.50 -14.25
C THR A 542 23.34 -16.12 -14.11
N GLU A 543 24.26 -15.43 -13.44
CA GLU A 543 25.61 -15.96 -13.19
C GLU A 543 25.57 -17.13 -12.18
N ALA A 544 24.68 -17.08 -11.18
CA ALA A 544 24.50 -18.20 -10.26
C ALA A 544 24.02 -19.47 -10.97
N LEU A 545 23.13 -19.34 -11.96
CA LEU A 545 22.70 -20.44 -12.84
C LEU A 545 23.88 -20.96 -13.69
N ALA A 546 24.65 -20.08 -14.35
CA ALA A 546 25.79 -20.44 -15.15
C ALA A 546 26.85 -21.21 -14.33
N ARG A 547 27.05 -20.85 -13.09
CA ARG A 547 27.94 -21.50 -12.11
C ARG A 547 27.32 -22.72 -11.42
N SER A 548 26.12 -23.13 -11.79
CA SER A 548 25.39 -24.23 -11.15
C SER A 548 25.21 -24.08 -9.62
N LEU A 549 25.18 -22.85 -9.11
CA LEU A 549 24.90 -22.55 -7.70
C LEU A 549 23.40 -22.71 -7.39
N VAL A 550 22.55 -22.48 -8.39
CA VAL A 550 21.09 -22.74 -8.39
C VAL A 550 20.70 -23.37 -9.71
N THR A 551 19.53 -23.99 -9.75
CA THR A 551 18.95 -24.64 -10.92
C THR A 551 17.66 -23.94 -11.34
N GLU A 552 17.17 -24.22 -12.55
CA GLU A 552 15.83 -23.77 -12.97
C GLU A 552 14.72 -24.25 -12.05
N ALA A 553 14.84 -25.46 -11.48
CA ALA A 553 13.88 -25.98 -10.51
C ALA A 553 13.86 -25.17 -9.20
N ASP A 554 14.99 -24.59 -8.79
CA ASP A 554 15.04 -23.68 -7.63
C ASP A 554 14.26 -22.38 -7.93
N LEU A 555 14.37 -21.86 -9.17
CA LEU A 555 13.59 -20.69 -9.59
C LEU A 555 12.10 -21.00 -9.66
N ASP A 556 11.72 -22.17 -10.19
CA ASP A 556 10.33 -22.62 -10.23
C ASP A 556 9.74 -22.73 -8.81
N ALA A 557 10.50 -23.30 -7.88
CA ALA A 557 10.09 -23.41 -6.48
C ALA A 557 9.90 -22.01 -5.84
N ALA A 558 10.79 -21.07 -6.11
CA ALA A 558 10.71 -19.70 -5.64
C ALA A 558 9.48 -18.96 -6.21
N LEU A 559 9.28 -19.01 -7.53
CA LEU A 559 8.22 -18.30 -8.24
C LEU A 559 6.81 -18.80 -7.87
N ARG A 560 6.66 -20.04 -7.40
CA ARG A 560 5.36 -20.55 -6.93
C ARG A 560 4.77 -19.64 -5.84
N GLY A 561 5.58 -19.18 -4.89
CA GLY A 561 5.15 -18.25 -3.85
C GLY A 561 4.62 -16.94 -4.41
N ASN A 562 5.35 -16.35 -5.35
CA ASN A 562 4.97 -15.09 -5.99
C ASN A 562 3.65 -15.24 -6.78
N PHE A 563 3.48 -16.33 -7.50
CA PHE A 563 2.25 -16.57 -8.26
C PHE A 563 1.05 -16.94 -7.38
N ARG A 564 1.25 -17.59 -6.21
CA ARG A 564 0.16 -17.77 -5.22
C ARG A 564 -0.40 -16.44 -4.75
N VAL A 565 0.47 -15.47 -4.45
CA VAL A 565 0.05 -14.12 -4.09
C VAL A 565 -0.64 -13.43 -5.28
N SER A 566 -0.10 -13.57 -6.50
CA SER A 566 -0.72 -13.02 -7.71
C SER A 566 -2.13 -13.57 -7.96
N LEU A 567 -2.34 -14.87 -7.72
CA LEU A 567 -3.67 -15.49 -7.79
C LEU A 567 -4.62 -14.95 -6.73
N ARG A 568 -4.15 -14.83 -5.49
CA ARG A 568 -4.94 -14.23 -4.39
C ARG A 568 -5.32 -12.78 -4.67
N LEU A 569 -4.49 -12.04 -5.39
CA LEU A 569 -4.78 -10.67 -5.82
C LEU A 569 -5.72 -10.62 -7.04
N GLY A 570 -6.08 -11.76 -7.62
CA GLY A 570 -6.93 -11.85 -8.82
C GLY A 570 -6.25 -11.37 -10.10
N LEU A 571 -4.91 -11.30 -10.13
CA LEU A 571 -4.16 -10.79 -11.29
C LEU A 571 -4.12 -11.74 -12.48
N LEU A 572 -4.50 -13.00 -12.27
CA LEU A 572 -4.57 -14.04 -13.30
C LEU A 572 -6.02 -14.44 -13.64
N ASP A 573 -7.00 -13.82 -12.99
CA ASP A 573 -8.41 -14.13 -13.13
C ASP A 573 -9.13 -13.12 -14.06
N PRO A 574 -10.21 -13.54 -14.69
CA PRO A 574 -11.08 -12.61 -15.41
C PRO A 574 -11.67 -11.56 -14.45
N PRO A 575 -11.78 -10.28 -14.84
CA PRO A 575 -12.25 -9.20 -13.96
C PRO A 575 -13.60 -9.48 -13.27
N GLU A 576 -14.51 -10.14 -13.92
CA GLU A 576 -15.84 -10.52 -13.41
C GLU A 576 -15.79 -11.54 -12.26
N ARG A 577 -14.66 -12.22 -12.08
CA ARG A 577 -14.40 -13.15 -10.96
C ARG A 577 -13.70 -12.48 -9.79
N VAL A 578 -13.25 -11.25 -9.94
CA VAL A 578 -12.51 -10.51 -8.92
C VAL A 578 -13.43 -9.51 -8.23
N PRO A 579 -13.74 -9.66 -6.93
CA PRO A 579 -14.68 -8.78 -6.22
C PRO A 579 -14.29 -7.29 -6.26
N TRP A 580 -13.02 -7.02 -6.43
CA TRP A 580 -12.43 -5.69 -6.37
C TRP A 580 -12.25 -5.03 -7.74
N SER A 581 -12.70 -5.67 -8.82
CA SER A 581 -12.45 -5.22 -10.22
C SER A 581 -13.10 -3.87 -10.57
N ARG A 582 -14.14 -3.48 -9.83
CA ARG A 582 -14.84 -2.19 -10.04
C ARG A 582 -14.16 -1.00 -9.36
N ILE A 583 -13.23 -1.23 -8.44
CA ILE A 583 -12.49 -0.14 -7.77
C ILE A 583 -11.61 0.57 -8.82
N GLY A 584 -11.73 1.89 -8.90
CA GLY A 584 -11.02 2.72 -9.87
C GLY A 584 -11.64 2.72 -11.27
N ALA A 585 -12.86 2.21 -11.44
CA ALA A 585 -13.65 2.40 -12.67
C ALA A 585 -13.92 3.91 -12.88
N PRO A 586 -14.24 4.34 -14.12
CA PRO A 586 -14.42 5.77 -14.42
C PRO A 586 -15.51 6.46 -13.61
N ASP A 587 -16.50 5.71 -13.16
CA ASP A 587 -17.61 6.16 -12.31
C ASP A 587 -17.34 6.02 -10.80
N ASP A 588 -16.21 5.44 -10.41
CA ASP A 588 -15.82 5.27 -9.02
C ASP A 588 -15.16 6.55 -8.50
N PRO A 589 -15.69 7.20 -7.45
CA PRO A 589 -15.16 8.47 -6.97
C PRO A 589 -13.81 8.30 -6.27
N GLU A 590 -12.96 9.30 -6.34
CA GLU A 590 -11.67 9.32 -5.66
C GLU A 590 -11.84 9.11 -4.15
N PRO A 591 -11.28 8.04 -3.57
CA PRO A 591 -11.58 7.64 -2.19
C PRO A 591 -11.06 8.63 -1.14
N TRP A 592 -9.94 9.32 -1.42
CA TRP A 592 -9.38 10.35 -0.53
C TRP A 592 -10.20 11.65 -0.48
N ALA A 593 -11.12 11.86 -1.44
CA ALA A 593 -11.99 13.04 -1.49
C ALA A 593 -13.31 12.84 -0.74
N GLN A 594 -13.63 11.62 -0.30
CA GLN A 594 -14.91 11.28 0.29
C GLN A 594 -15.07 11.84 1.72
N PRO A 595 -16.28 12.32 2.09
CA PRO A 595 -16.56 12.81 3.43
C PRO A 595 -16.31 11.74 4.51
N GLU A 596 -16.61 10.48 4.22
CA GLU A 596 -16.42 9.33 5.11
C GLU A 596 -14.95 9.11 5.44
N THR A 597 -14.08 9.25 4.44
CA THR A 597 -12.62 9.18 4.62
C THR A 597 -12.13 10.29 5.52
N ARG A 598 -12.61 11.51 5.29
CA ARG A 598 -12.28 12.65 6.16
C ARG A 598 -12.74 12.43 7.60
N ALA A 599 -13.94 11.90 7.78
CA ALA A 599 -14.47 11.57 9.09
C ALA A 599 -13.63 10.50 9.79
N LEU A 600 -13.19 9.48 9.05
CA LEU A 600 -12.32 8.43 9.57
C LEU A 600 -10.96 8.99 10.02
N VAL A 601 -10.30 9.83 9.21
CA VAL A 601 -9.03 10.46 9.61
C VAL A 601 -9.20 11.26 10.90
N ARG A 602 -10.24 12.06 11.00
CA ARG A 602 -10.54 12.86 12.21
C ARG A 602 -10.79 11.96 13.42
N GLU A 603 -11.54 10.87 13.26
CA GLU A 603 -11.82 9.91 14.35
C GLU A 603 -10.52 9.28 14.86
N VAL A 604 -9.70 8.76 13.95
CA VAL A 604 -8.42 8.12 14.27
C VAL A 604 -7.50 9.09 14.98
N THR A 605 -7.37 10.30 14.45
CA THR A 605 -6.47 11.31 15.03
C THR A 605 -6.92 11.73 16.44
N ARG A 606 -8.21 11.93 16.67
CA ARG A 606 -8.71 12.25 18.02
C ARG A 606 -8.42 11.13 19.02
N LYS A 607 -8.63 9.88 18.60
CA LYS A 607 -8.42 8.70 19.45
C LYS A 607 -6.93 8.40 19.70
N SER A 608 -6.03 8.91 18.88
CA SER A 608 -4.58 8.76 19.04
C SER A 608 -3.95 9.78 20.00
N ILE A 609 -4.63 10.90 20.29
CA ILE A 609 -4.11 11.94 21.19
C ILE A 609 -4.13 11.43 22.63
N VAL A 610 -2.95 11.52 23.28
CA VAL A 610 -2.76 11.08 24.67
C VAL A 610 -2.69 12.30 25.60
N LEU A 611 -3.56 12.36 26.59
CA LEU A 611 -3.48 13.36 27.67
C LEU A 611 -2.50 12.85 28.74
N LEU A 612 -1.29 13.38 28.74
CA LEU A 612 -0.23 12.95 29.67
C LEU A 612 -0.33 13.62 31.05
N LYS A 613 -0.80 14.86 31.11
CA LYS A 613 -0.95 15.61 32.38
C LYS A 613 -2.06 16.66 32.25
N ASN A 614 -2.84 16.85 33.30
CA ASN A 614 -3.87 17.91 33.43
C ASN A 614 -4.14 18.22 34.91
N SER A 615 -3.06 18.46 35.69
CA SER A 615 -3.14 18.57 37.15
C SER A 615 -3.87 19.81 37.64
N ALA A 616 -3.88 20.90 36.86
CA ALA A 616 -4.63 22.12 37.17
C ALA A 616 -6.07 22.12 36.62
N GLY A 617 -6.47 21.07 35.89
CA GLY A 617 -7.79 21.01 35.25
C GLY A 617 -8.00 22.09 34.17
N LEU A 618 -6.93 22.55 33.52
CA LEU A 618 -7.01 23.58 32.49
C LEU A 618 -7.79 23.10 31.27
N LEU A 619 -7.64 21.83 30.92
CA LEU A 619 -8.41 21.20 29.84
C LEU A 619 -9.64 20.46 30.39
N PRO A 620 -10.74 20.46 29.63
CA PRO A 620 -10.96 21.18 28.37
C PRO A 620 -11.14 22.68 28.58
N LEU A 621 -10.70 23.49 27.62
CA LEU A 621 -10.87 24.94 27.66
C LEU A 621 -12.37 25.31 27.62
N ASP A 622 -12.81 26.03 28.65
CA ASP A 622 -14.21 26.45 28.75
C ASP A 622 -14.52 27.65 27.82
N ARG A 623 -15.24 27.42 26.74
CA ARG A 623 -15.64 28.46 25.79
C ARG A 623 -16.40 29.62 26.41
N LYS A 624 -16.96 29.45 27.62
CA LYS A 624 -17.64 30.53 28.34
C LYS A 624 -16.67 31.45 29.06
N LYS A 625 -15.47 30.98 29.40
CA LYS A 625 -14.45 31.73 30.16
C LYS A 625 -13.30 32.19 29.25
N VAL A 626 -12.82 31.35 28.32
CA VAL A 626 -11.73 31.66 27.40
C VAL A 626 -12.22 32.57 26.29
N ARG A 627 -11.54 33.69 26.06
CA ARG A 627 -11.81 34.65 25.00
C ARG A 627 -10.62 34.84 24.05
N SER A 628 -9.42 34.41 24.49
CA SER A 628 -8.20 34.56 23.74
C SER A 628 -7.28 33.36 23.91
N VAL A 629 -6.75 32.85 22.80
CA VAL A 629 -5.78 31.74 22.77
C VAL A 629 -4.58 32.15 21.93
N ALA A 630 -3.38 31.91 22.45
CA ALA A 630 -2.15 31.94 21.67
C ALA A 630 -1.76 30.54 21.21
N VAL A 631 -1.39 30.37 19.94
CA VAL A 631 -0.82 29.12 19.42
C VAL A 631 0.60 29.41 18.98
N VAL A 632 1.58 28.85 19.70
CA VAL A 632 2.99 29.22 19.51
C VAL A 632 3.91 28.00 19.36
N GLY A 633 5.12 28.22 18.87
CA GLY A 633 6.16 27.21 18.73
C GLY A 633 6.36 26.69 17.32
N PRO A 634 7.44 25.95 17.08
CA PRO A 634 7.89 25.58 15.74
C PRO A 634 6.88 24.69 14.98
N LEU A 635 6.03 23.97 15.68
CA LEU A 635 5.02 23.08 15.09
C LEU A 635 3.60 23.67 15.11
N ALA A 636 3.44 24.95 15.47
CA ALA A 636 2.13 25.60 15.63
C ALA A 636 1.33 25.71 14.33
N ASN A 637 1.97 25.91 13.20
CA ASN A 637 1.31 26.17 11.92
C ASN A 637 1.73 25.22 10.80
N THR A 638 2.14 24.01 11.14
CA THR A 638 2.54 23.01 10.15
C THR A 638 2.01 21.62 10.52
N VAL A 639 1.83 20.79 9.52
CA VAL A 639 1.72 19.33 9.65
C VAL A 639 2.92 18.76 8.92
N LEU A 640 3.83 18.17 9.67
CA LEU A 640 5.00 17.53 9.10
C LEU A 640 4.64 16.11 8.69
N LEU A 641 5.12 15.72 7.53
CA LEU A 641 5.01 14.39 6.97
C LEU A 641 6.33 13.65 7.18
N ASP A 642 6.28 12.35 7.35
CA ASP A 642 7.47 11.50 7.45
C ASP A 642 7.89 10.92 6.10
N TRP A 643 8.98 10.15 6.14
CA TRP A 643 9.55 9.54 4.94
C TRP A 643 8.57 8.66 4.16
N TYR A 644 7.68 7.96 4.87
CA TYR A 644 6.69 7.04 4.30
C TYR A 644 5.29 7.63 4.16
N SER A 645 5.16 8.93 4.26
CA SER A 645 3.90 9.62 3.96
C SER A 645 3.69 9.75 2.46
N GLY A 646 2.42 9.65 2.04
CA GLY A 646 1.97 10.08 0.73
C GLY A 646 1.75 11.60 0.69
N THR A 647 1.06 12.06 -0.36
CA THR A 647 0.67 13.48 -0.50
C THR A 647 -0.78 13.63 -0.07
N PRO A 648 -1.08 14.19 1.11
CA PRO A 648 -2.45 14.39 1.53
C PRO A 648 -3.17 15.40 0.61
N PRO A 649 -4.49 15.21 0.37
CA PRO A 649 -5.27 16.15 -0.46
C PRO A 649 -5.39 17.53 0.20
N TYR A 650 -5.23 17.61 1.49
CA TYR A 650 -5.17 18.83 2.31
C TYR A 650 -4.55 18.51 3.66
N VAL A 651 -4.11 19.53 4.38
CA VAL A 651 -3.67 19.43 5.78
C VAL A 651 -4.32 20.52 6.62
N VAL A 652 -4.56 20.23 7.88
CA VAL A 652 -5.04 21.21 8.87
C VAL A 652 -4.01 21.31 9.99
N SER A 653 -3.27 22.41 10.02
CA SER A 653 -2.28 22.67 11.06
C SER A 653 -2.92 22.89 12.44
N PRO A 654 -2.17 22.71 13.55
CA PRO A 654 -2.66 22.99 14.90
C PRO A 654 -3.35 24.35 15.00
N ARG A 655 -2.71 25.42 14.50
CA ARG A 655 -3.29 26.77 14.46
C ARG A 655 -4.64 26.78 13.75
N GLN A 656 -4.69 26.29 12.52
CA GLN A 656 -5.90 26.31 11.70
C GLN A 656 -7.06 25.53 12.34
N GLY A 657 -6.75 24.37 12.91
CA GLY A 657 -7.77 23.56 13.58
C GLY A 657 -8.28 24.21 14.84
N ILE A 658 -7.41 24.77 15.68
CA ILE A 658 -7.78 25.51 16.88
C ILE A 658 -8.63 26.74 16.51
N GLU A 659 -8.24 27.50 15.47
CA GLU A 659 -9.03 28.65 14.99
C GLU A 659 -10.45 28.25 14.55
N ARG A 660 -10.58 27.15 13.80
CA ARG A 660 -11.88 26.65 13.32
C ARG A 660 -12.82 26.26 14.47
N VAL A 661 -12.27 25.60 15.49
CA VAL A 661 -13.04 25.14 16.66
C VAL A 661 -13.32 26.27 17.64
N ALA A 662 -12.39 27.18 17.84
CA ALA A 662 -12.53 28.37 18.69
C ALA A 662 -13.51 29.39 18.12
N SER A 663 -13.56 29.51 16.79
CA SER A 663 -14.40 30.50 16.09
C SER A 663 -14.99 29.87 14.83
N PRO A 664 -16.00 28.98 14.97
CA PRO A 664 -16.63 28.33 13.82
C PRO A 664 -17.19 29.36 12.83
N PRO A 665 -17.28 29.04 11.54
CA PRO A 665 -17.81 29.91 10.50
C PRO A 665 -19.20 30.43 10.86
N GLY A 666 -19.39 31.74 10.76
CA GLY A 666 -20.66 32.40 11.08
C GLY A 666 -20.46 33.91 11.32
N PRO A 667 -21.54 34.69 11.50
CA PRO A 667 -21.43 36.11 11.78
C PRO A 667 -20.67 36.37 13.09
N PRO A 668 -19.94 37.48 13.20
CA PRO A 668 -19.26 37.86 14.43
C PRO A 668 -20.24 37.92 15.61
N GLY A 669 -19.90 37.25 16.71
CA GLY A 669 -20.70 37.23 17.91
C GLY A 669 -19.83 37.34 19.16
N PRO A 670 -20.44 37.70 20.33
CA PRO A 670 -19.72 37.98 21.58
C PRO A 670 -18.97 36.73 22.16
N ASN A 671 -19.28 35.55 21.65
CA ASN A 671 -18.66 34.29 22.09
C ASN A 671 -17.49 33.79 21.22
N ARG A 672 -17.04 34.58 20.27
CA ARG A 672 -15.84 34.21 19.46
C ARG A 672 -14.58 34.30 20.30
N ILE A 673 -13.73 33.29 20.19
CA ILE A 673 -12.43 33.24 20.84
C ILE A 673 -11.38 33.73 19.85
N GLY A 674 -10.68 34.80 20.20
CA GLY A 674 -9.58 35.33 19.39
C GLY A 674 -8.37 34.40 19.43
N VAL A 675 -7.88 33.97 18.27
CA VAL A 675 -6.66 33.18 18.15
C VAL A 675 -5.54 34.03 17.57
N THR A 676 -4.41 34.09 18.26
CA THR A 676 -3.16 34.70 17.80
C THR A 676 -2.10 33.62 17.72
N TRP A 677 -1.05 33.83 16.90
CA TRP A 677 -0.05 32.80 16.73
C TRP A 677 1.35 33.35 16.41
N ALA A 678 2.39 32.53 16.71
CA ALA A 678 3.76 32.69 16.25
C ALA A 678 4.38 31.33 16.01
N GLY A 679 5.01 31.12 14.83
CA GLY A 679 5.57 29.84 14.39
C GLY A 679 7.02 29.61 14.81
N ASP A 680 7.52 30.32 15.83
CA ASP A 680 8.91 30.28 16.27
C ASP A 680 9.02 30.26 17.82
N MET A 681 10.23 30.36 18.30
CA MET A 681 10.56 30.40 19.75
C MET A 681 11.14 31.76 20.16
N SER A 682 10.83 32.82 19.41
CA SER A 682 11.36 34.17 19.62
C SER A 682 10.66 34.91 20.79
N GLU A 683 11.18 36.10 21.12
CA GLU A 683 10.52 37.02 22.05
C GLU A 683 9.11 37.42 21.55
N THR A 684 8.90 37.52 20.23
CA THR A 684 7.60 37.80 19.65
C THR A 684 6.58 36.72 20.04
N ALA A 685 6.99 35.45 20.08
CA ALA A 685 6.10 34.36 20.51
C ALA A 685 5.72 34.50 22.00
N LEU A 686 6.62 34.95 22.84
CA LEU A 686 6.33 35.26 24.26
C LEU A 686 5.37 36.45 24.40
N GLU A 687 5.53 37.48 23.59
CA GLU A 687 4.62 38.65 23.57
C GLU A 687 3.21 38.24 23.10
N VAL A 688 3.13 37.37 22.07
CA VAL A 688 1.85 36.81 21.58
C VAL A 688 1.14 36.01 22.69
N ALA A 689 1.87 35.35 23.56
CA ALA A 689 1.34 34.56 24.67
C ALA A 689 0.94 35.40 25.91
N ARG A 690 1.51 36.59 26.06
CA ARG A 690 1.28 37.47 27.21
C ARG A 690 -0.19 37.89 27.32
N GLY A 691 -0.76 37.72 28.51
CA GLY A 691 -2.12 38.17 28.81
C GLY A 691 -3.24 37.43 28.06
N LYS A 692 -2.95 36.31 27.42
CA LYS A 692 -3.98 35.42 26.85
C LYS A 692 -4.62 34.56 27.93
N ASP A 693 -5.87 34.15 27.71
CA ASP A 693 -6.56 33.28 28.65
C ASP A 693 -5.97 31.85 28.64
N ALA A 694 -5.46 31.40 27.49
CA ALA A 694 -4.73 30.17 27.35
C ALA A 694 -3.63 30.27 26.26
N VAL A 695 -2.58 29.50 26.43
CA VAL A 695 -1.49 29.33 25.45
C VAL A 695 -1.40 27.85 25.07
N VAL A 696 -1.29 27.57 23.78
CA VAL A 696 -0.99 26.23 23.24
C VAL A 696 0.40 26.28 22.60
N VAL A 697 1.37 25.61 23.21
CA VAL A 697 2.72 25.52 22.65
C VAL A 697 2.94 24.18 21.98
N CYS A 698 3.24 24.22 20.67
CA CYS A 698 3.47 23.04 19.84
C CYS A 698 4.99 22.84 19.66
N VAL A 699 5.53 21.80 20.29
CA VAL A 699 6.94 21.41 20.27
C VAL A 699 7.09 19.93 19.92
N GLY A 700 8.30 19.49 19.58
CA GLY A 700 8.58 18.11 19.24
C GLY A 700 9.72 17.95 18.25
N ASN A 701 9.70 16.88 17.47
CA ASN A 701 10.73 16.61 16.47
C ASN A 701 10.28 16.98 15.05
N HIS A 702 11.23 16.95 14.12
CA HIS A 702 10.96 16.93 12.69
C HIS A 702 11.11 15.48 12.20
N PRO A 703 10.05 14.81 11.70
CA PRO A 703 10.08 13.39 11.43
C PRO A 703 10.97 13.02 10.24
N GLU A 704 11.21 13.94 9.33
CA GLU A 704 11.97 13.71 8.11
C GLU A 704 13.34 14.38 8.14
N GLY A 705 13.42 15.62 8.57
CA GLY A 705 14.64 16.39 8.73
C GLY A 705 15.58 16.39 7.55
N ASN A 706 15.22 16.72 6.37
CA ASN A 706 16.02 16.61 5.15
C ASN A 706 16.33 15.18 4.72
N ALA A 707 15.49 14.25 5.08
CA ALA A 707 15.62 12.90 4.64
C ALA A 707 15.45 12.79 3.13
N GLY A 708 16.54 12.79 2.46
CA GLY A 708 16.67 12.06 1.22
C GLY A 708 17.48 10.80 1.52
N TRP A 709 17.33 9.76 0.77
CA TRP A 709 18.32 8.68 0.68
C TRP A 709 19.69 9.25 0.31
N GLU A 710 19.70 10.48 -0.20
CA GLU A 710 20.84 11.27 -0.59
C GLU A 710 21.03 12.39 0.43
N ILE A 711 22.20 12.64 0.86
CA ILE A 711 22.78 13.79 1.56
C ILE A 711 21.83 14.48 2.56
N VAL A 712 21.96 14.09 3.80
CA VAL A 712 21.41 14.80 4.94
C VAL A 712 22.25 16.05 5.17
N THR A 713 21.76 17.20 4.77
CA THR A 713 22.43 18.49 5.00
C THR A 713 22.27 19.00 6.43
N SER A 714 21.24 18.53 7.14
CA SER A 714 21.00 18.73 8.56
C SER A 714 20.37 17.47 9.13
N PRO A 715 21.12 16.63 9.82
CA PRO A 715 20.62 15.35 10.32
C PRO A 715 19.59 15.60 11.42
N SER A 716 18.34 15.23 11.13
CA SER A 716 17.33 15.02 12.15
C SER A 716 17.55 13.63 12.73
N GLU A 717 17.69 13.54 14.02
CA GLU A 717 17.74 12.27 14.74
C GLU A 717 16.33 11.69 14.90
N GLY A 718 16.21 10.38 15.00
CA GLY A 718 14.93 9.71 15.17
C GLY A 718 14.14 9.58 13.86
N LYS A 719 14.78 9.03 12.84
CA LYS A 719 14.19 8.68 11.54
C LYS A 719 14.92 7.49 10.94
N GLU A 720 14.48 7.01 9.80
CA GLU A 720 15.21 5.98 9.07
C GLU A 720 16.67 6.40 8.83
N ALA A 721 17.59 5.47 9.01
CA ALA A 721 19.04 5.57 8.95
C ALA A 721 19.71 6.35 10.13
N VAL A 722 18.96 6.95 11.07
CA VAL A 722 19.54 7.74 12.16
C VAL A 722 18.82 7.49 13.49
N ASP A 723 19.46 6.76 14.39
CA ASP A 723 19.01 6.65 15.78
C ASP A 723 19.22 7.95 16.56
N ARG A 724 18.45 8.12 17.64
CA ARG A 724 18.60 9.24 18.57
C ARG A 724 19.77 9.00 19.53
N ARG A 725 20.58 10.03 19.73
CA ARG A 725 21.63 10.05 20.75
C ARG A 725 21.09 10.38 22.12
N GLU A 726 20.09 11.26 22.17
CA GLU A 726 19.44 11.73 23.39
C GLU A 726 17.92 11.49 23.30
N ILE A 727 17.30 11.28 24.46
CA ILE A 727 15.84 11.12 24.55
C ILE A 727 15.14 12.36 25.14
N VAL A 728 15.88 13.39 25.51
CA VAL A 728 15.32 14.63 26.03
C VAL A 728 14.72 15.49 24.92
N LEU A 729 13.71 16.27 25.23
CA LEU A 729 13.22 17.32 24.33
C LEU A 729 14.39 18.28 24.05
N PRO A 730 14.60 18.74 22.79
CA PRO A 730 15.69 19.66 22.49
C PRO A 730 15.75 20.82 23.49
N PRO A 731 16.91 21.12 24.09
CA PRO A 731 17.04 22.08 25.20
C PRO A 731 16.45 23.45 24.90
N ALA A 732 16.56 23.92 23.64
CA ALA A 732 15.97 25.20 23.23
C ALA A 732 14.42 25.17 23.27
N GLN A 733 13.80 24.02 22.97
CA GLN A 733 12.35 23.88 23.04
C GLN A 733 11.88 23.79 24.49
N GLU A 734 12.60 23.07 25.32
CA GLU A 734 12.25 22.96 26.73
C GLU A 734 12.45 24.31 27.47
N ASP A 735 13.51 25.07 27.18
CA ASP A 735 13.69 26.43 27.66
C ASP A 735 12.56 27.36 27.22
N PHE A 736 12.15 27.26 25.95
CA PHE A 736 11.03 28.04 25.45
C PHE A 736 9.73 27.73 26.20
N VAL A 737 9.42 26.45 26.44
CA VAL A 737 8.27 26.04 27.26
C VAL A 737 8.37 26.64 28.67
N ARG A 738 9.52 26.60 29.30
CA ARG A 738 9.76 27.20 30.62
C ARG A 738 9.50 28.71 30.63
N ARG A 739 10.00 29.44 29.63
CA ARG A 739 9.81 30.87 29.48
C ARG A 739 8.34 31.22 29.25
N LEU A 740 7.61 30.41 28.47
CA LEU A 740 6.17 30.58 28.27
C LEU A 740 5.38 30.40 29.58
N TYR A 741 5.71 29.41 30.38
CA TYR A 741 5.09 29.24 31.70
C TYR A 741 5.36 30.43 32.66
N ALA A 742 6.52 31.06 32.57
CA ALA A 742 6.82 32.28 33.31
C ALA A 742 6.00 33.49 32.86
N VAL A 743 5.63 33.54 31.57
CA VAL A 743 4.80 34.59 30.98
C VAL A 743 3.30 34.31 31.17
N ASN A 744 2.88 33.06 31.03
CA ASN A 744 1.51 32.64 31.14
C ASN A 744 1.39 31.20 31.68
N PRO A 745 0.97 31.01 32.93
CA PRO A 745 0.86 29.67 33.54
C PRO A 745 -0.26 28.80 32.95
N ASN A 746 -1.25 29.41 32.22
CA ASN A 746 -2.28 28.69 31.51
C ASN A 746 -1.77 28.14 30.18
N THR A 747 -0.63 27.50 30.19
CA THR A 747 0.02 26.94 29.01
C THR A 747 -0.21 25.43 28.90
N VAL A 748 -0.73 25.03 27.75
CA VAL A 748 -0.88 23.63 27.33
C VAL A 748 0.30 23.26 26.44
N VAL A 749 1.09 22.29 26.86
CA VAL A 749 2.18 21.73 26.03
C VAL A 749 1.59 20.66 25.12
N VAL A 750 1.66 20.85 23.82
CA VAL A 750 1.36 19.86 22.80
C VAL A 750 2.67 19.33 22.24
N LEU A 751 3.05 18.15 22.69
CA LEU A 751 4.20 17.42 22.20
C LEU A 751 3.81 16.64 20.95
N ILE A 752 4.36 17.00 19.80
CA ILE A 752 4.14 16.31 18.53
C ILE A 752 5.41 15.54 18.19
N SER A 753 5.37 14.20 18.32
CA SER A 753 6.60 13.40 18.20
C SER A 753 6.35 11.96 17.77
N ASN A 754 7.39 11.37 17.16
CA ASN A 754 7.43 9.99 16.67
C ASN A 754 7.74 8.97 17.78
N PHE A 755 8.16 9.41 18.95
CA PHE A 755 8.76 8.60 20.01
C PHE A 755 8.63 9.27 21.36
N PRO A 756 8.89 8.56 22.48
CA PRO A 756 8.93 9.14 23.82
C PRO A 756 10.01 10.21 23.98
N TYR A 757 9.67 11.26 24.73
CA TYR A 757 10.62 12.26 25.20
C TYR A 757 10.72 12.26 26.71
N ALA A 758 11.93 12.29 27.22
CA ALA A 758 12.17 12.76 28.57
C ALA A 758 11.94 14.27 28.61
N LEU A 759 11.18 14.73 29.59
CA LEU A 759 10.75 16.12 29.77
C LEU A 759 11.13 16.59 31.17
N PRO A 760 12.46 16.76 31.52
CA PRO A 760 12.87 16.92 32.88
C PRO A 760 12.23 18.11 33.59
N TRP A 761 12.09 19.24 32.91
CA TRP A 761 11.44 20.42 33.50
C TRP A 761 9.90 20.34 33.30
N ALA A 762 9.43 20.05 32.09
CA ALA A 762 8.00 20.12 31.78
C ALA A 762 7.19 19.06 32.51
N ALA A 763 7.69 17.83 32.67
CA ALA A 763 7.00 16.79 33.43
C ALA A 763 6.82 17.18 34.91
N ALA A 764 7.77 17.88 35.51
CA ALA A 764 7.67 18.36 36.87
C ALA A 764 6.76 19.59 37.01
N ASN A 765 6.91 20.60 36.15
CA ASN A 765 6.39 21.95 36.34
C ASN A 765 5.20 22.30 35.46
N ALA A 766 5.09 21.75 34.23
CA ALA A 766 3.94 22.00 33.40
C ALA A 766 2.70 21.32 33.99
N THR A 767 1.56 22.03 33.95
CA THR A 767 0.31 21.52 34.51
C THR A 767 -0.48 20.71 33.48
N THR A 768 -0.24 20.93 32.20
CA THR A 768 -1.02 20.31 31.13
C THR A 768 -0.12 19.91 29.96
N ILE A 769 -0.13 18.64 29.61
CA ILE A 769 0.68 18.07 28.52
C ILE A 769 -0.18 17.11 27.69
N LEU A 770 -0.24 17.32 26.38
CA LEU A 770 -0.80 16.42 25.36
C LEU A 770 0.33 15.85 24.52
N HIS A 771 0.17 14.60 24.05
CA HIS A 771 1.02 14.01 23.03
C HIS A 771 0.19 13.65 21.80
N ALA A 772 0.73 13.97 20.62
CA ALA A 772 0.20 13.61 19.33
C ALA A 772 1.35 13.18 18.41
N THR A 773 1.05 12.48 17.30
CA THR A 773 2.05 12.12 16.29
C THR A 773 1.90 12.96 15.03
N HIS A 774 2.90 12.90 14.17
CA HIS A 774 2.92 13.58 12.86
C HIS A 774 2.00 12.91 11.84
N ALA A 775 2.06 13.41 10.63
CA ALA A 775 1.49 12.93 9.37
C ALA A 775 -0.03 13.06 9.19
N SER A 776 -0.84 13.09 10.25
CA SER A 776 -2.30 13.18 10.06
C SER A 776 -2.73 14.50 9.39
N GLN A 777 -3.45 14.38 8.26
CA GLN A 777 -4.01 15.55 7.58
C GLN A 777 -5.07 16.32 8.40
N GLU A 778 -5.65 15.72 9.45
CA GLU A 778 -6.62 16.32 10.38
C GLU A 778 -6.04 16.61 11.78
N LEU A 779 -4.71 16.66 11.91
CA LEU A 779 -4.05 16.89 13.21
C LEU A 779 -4.59 18.11 13.95
N GLY A 780 -4.70 19.23 13.26
CA GLY A 780 -5.18 20.47 13.88
C GLY A 780 -6.66 20.40 14.29
N THR A 781 -7.52 19.81 13.45
CA THR A 781 -8.93 19.64 13.79
C THR A 781 -9.09 18.78 15.04
N ALA A 782 -8.37 17.66 15.10
CA ALA A 782 -8.40 16.75 16.24
C ALA A 782 -7.87 17.41 17.53
N LEU A 783 -6.80 18.19 17.43
CA LEU A 783 -6.30 18.98 18.57
C LEU A 783 -7.32 20.02 19.03
N GLY A 784 -7.98 20.73 18.12
CA GLY A 784 -9.04 21.65 18.46
C GLY A 784 -10.18 20.96 19.21
N ASP A 785 -10.66 19.82 18.70
CA ASP A 785 -11.71 19.02 19.33
C ASP A 785 -11.35 18.62 20.77
N VAL A 786 -10.11 18.17 20.98
CA VAL A 786 -9.61 17.76 22.31
C VAL A 786 -9.49 18.99 23.21
N LEU A 787 -8.82 20.05 22.77
CA LEU A 787 -8.57 21.24 23.59
C LEU A 787 -9.86 21.88 24.11
N PHE A 788 -10.92 21.94 23.28
CA PHE A 788 -12.19 22.54 23.66
C PHE A 788 -13.25 21.54 24.19
N GLY A 789 -12.88 20.26 24.30
CA GLY A 789 -13.72 19.22 24.89
C GLY A 789 -14.88 18.75 24.02
N ASP A 790 -14.83 18.99 22.71
CA ASP A 790 -15.73 18.39 21.73
C ASP A 790 -15.45 16.89 21.58
N PHE A 791 -14.26 16.49 21.96
CA PHE A 791 -13.85 15.11 22.13
C PHE A 791 -13.08 14.92 23.44
N ASN A 792 -13.42 13.86 24.18
CA ASN A 792 -12.73 13.49 25.39
C ASN A 792 -11.55 12.55 25.05
N PRO A 793 -10.27 12.92 25.30
CA PRO A 793 -9.13 12.10 24.96
C PRO A 793 -9.15 10.76 25.69
N GLY A 794 -8.77 9.70 24.98
CA GLY A 794 -8.70 8.34 25.50
C GLY A 794 -7.53 7.55 24.90
N GLY A 795 -6.59 8.24 24.26
CA GLY A 795 -5.35 7.64 23.79
C GLY A 795 -4.46 7.19 24.94
N LYS A 796 -3.63 6.15 24.68
CA LYS A 796 -2.71 5.58 25.68
C LYS A 796 -1.30 5.48 25.11
N THR A 797 -0.29 5.63 25.95
CA THR A 797 1.12 5.41 25.56
C THR A 797 1.35 3.98 25.13
N THR A 798 2.21 3.79 24.14
CA THR A 798 2.56 2.48 23.58
C THR A 798 3.97 2.04 23.89
N GLN A 799 4.70 2.87 24.63
CA GLN A 799 6.03 2.61 25.16
C GLN A 799 6.11 3.08 26.61
N THR A 800 7.07 2.52 27.33
CA THR A 800 7.57 3.05 28.59
C THR A 800 8.40 4.31 28.30
N TRP A 801 8.07 5.42 28.93
CA TRP A 801 8.82 6.68 28.81
C TRP A 801 9.82 6.82 29.94
N PRO A 802 11.13 6.58 29.72
CA PRO A 802 12.13 6.77 30.77
C PRO A 802 12.35 8.26 31.06
N LYS A 803 12.82 8.55 32.25
CA LYS A 803 13.18 9.91 32.70
C LYS A 803 14.53 10.37 32.16
N SER A 804 15.45 9.42 31.91
CA SER A 804 16.79 9.67 31.35
C SER A 804 17.35 8.42 30.68
N LEU A 805 18.42 8.58 29.90
CA LEU A 805 19.14 7.47 29.28
C LEU A 805 19.84 6.55 30.33
N ASP A 806 20.18 7.06 31.50
CA ASP A 806 20.81 6.27 32.57
C ASP A 806 19.92 5.13 33.07
N GLN A 807 18.62 5.19 32.78
CA GLN A 807 17.67 4.13 33.11
C GLN A 807 17.65 2.98 32.11
N LEU A 808 18.38 3.12 31.00
CA LEU A 808 18.32 2.17 29.89
C LEU A 808 19.68 1.47 29.70
N PRO A 809 19.69 0.17 29.35
CA PRO A 809 20.90 -0.51 28.94
C PRO A 809 21.43 0.01 27.60
N PRO A 810 22.66 -0.38 27.19
CA PRO A 810 23.21 -0.02 25.88
C PRO A 810 22.26 -0.39 24.73
N MET A 811 22.11 0.48 23.72
CA MET A 811 21.11 0.32 22.67
C MET A 811 21.23 -1.01 21.93
N MET A 812 22.45 -1.49 21.70
CA MET A 812 22.72 -2.76 20.98
C MET A 812 22.55 -4.01 21.86
N ASP A 813 22.17 -3.84 23.13
CA ASP A 813 21.75 -4.98 23.95
C ASP A 813 20.30 -5.35 23.61
N TYR A 814 20.12 -6.43 22.89
CA TYR A 814 18.82 -6.94 22.46
C TYR A 814 18.14 -7.84 23.49
N ASP A 815 18.80 -8.13 24.62
CA ASP A 815 18.17 -8.83 25.74
C ASP A 815 17.33 -7.86 26.56
N ILE A 816 16.03 -7.79 26.28
CA ILE A 816 15.10 -6.89 26.97
C ILE A 816 15.02 -7.17 28.48
N ARG A 817 15.38 -8.37 28.95
CA ARG A 817 15.37 -8.77 30.37
C ARG A 817 16.32 -7.91 31.22
N ARG A 818 17.27 -7.25 30.58
CA ARG A 818 18.23 -6.34 31.25
C ARG A 818 17.67 -4.96 31.52
N GLY A 819 16.35 -4.80 31.54
CA GLY A 819 15.71 -3.57 32.00
C GLY A 819 15.04 -2.74 30.91
N ARG A 820 14.60 -3.37 29.82
CA ARG A 820 13.80 -2.68 28.78
C ARG A 820 12.32 -2.99 28.89
N THR A 821 11.51 -2.09 28.34
CA THR A 821 10.06 -2.17 28.30
C THR A 821 9.41 -2.30 29.68
N TYR A 822 8.15 -2.02 29.84
CA TYR A 822 7.43 -2.17 31.12
C TYR A 822 7.55 -3.59 31.70
N MET A 823 7.89 -4.57 30.86
CA MET A 823 8.01 -5.97 31.28
C MET A 823 9.20 -6.20 32.22
N TYR A 824 10.30 -5.49 32.01
CA TYR A 824 11.54 -5.68 32.75
C TYR A 824 12.15 -4.38 33.29
N PHE A 825 11.62 -3.22 32.93
CA PHE A 825 12.10 -1.92 33.42
C PHE A 825 11.91 -1.80 34.95
N ALA A 826 12.99 -1.67 35.65
CA ALA A 826 12.99 -1.62 37.12
C ALA A 826 12.86 -0.19 37.69
N GLY A 827 13.10 0.81 36.87
CA GLY A 827 13.05 2.23 37.27
C GLY A 827 11.61 2.75 37.37
N GLU A 828 11.47 3.97 37.84
CA GLU A 828 10.21 4.70 37.75
C GLU A 828 10.16 5.44 36.41
N PRO A 829 9.23 5.11 35.52
CA PRO A 829 9.10 5.81 34.27
C PRO A 829 8.52 7.21 34.45
N GLN A 830 8.79 8.11 33.52
CA GLN A 830 8.10 9.39 33.43
C GLN A 830 6.60 9.18 33.12
N TYR A 831 6.31 8.32 32.17
CA TYR A 831 4.96 7.80 31.88
C TYR A 831 5.06 6.30 31.63
N PRO A 832 4.22 5.49 32.30
CA PRO A 832 4.23 4.05 32.09
C PRO A 832 3.59 3.65 30.75
N PHE A 833 3.85 2.45 30.29
CA PHE A 833 3.16 1.83 29.15
C PHE A 833 1.66 1.76 29.43
N GLY A 834 0.85 2.06 28.42
CA GLY A 834 -0.62 2.03 28.53
C GLY A 834 -1.23 3.25 29.24
N TYR A 835 -0.43 4.26 29.59
CA TYR A 835 -0.90 5.44 30.34
C TYR A 835 -1.56 6.48 29.43
N GLY A 836 -2.59 7.11 29.97
CA GLY A 836 -3.26 8.27 29.38
C GLY A 836 -4.47 8.65 30.20
N LEU A 837 -4.66 9.95 30.41
CA LEU A 837 -5.75 10.54 31.18
C LEU A 837 -6.99 10.81 30.28
N SER A 838 -8.11 11.13 30.94
CA SER A 838 -9.37 11.51 30.32
C SER A 838 -9.92 12.76 31.03
N TYR A 839 -10.87 13.43 30.43
CA TYR A 839 -11.65 14.52 31.06
C TYR A 839 -12.75 13.99 31.99
N THR A 840 -12.89 12.68 32.09
CA THR A 840 -13.74 12.00 33.05
C THR A 840 -12.92 11.01 33.89
N THR A 841 -13.54 10.41 34.87
CA THR A 841 -12.91 9.41 35.74
C THR A 841 -13.57 8.05 35.56
N PHE A 842 -12.79 7.00 35.58
CA PHE A 842 -13.27 5.64 35.50
C PHE A 842 -12.87 4.85 36.74
N SER A 843 -13.71 3.92 37.13
CA SER A 843 -13.39 2.91 38.13
C SER A 843 -13.62 1.51 37.59
N LEU A 844 -12.70 0.59 37.91
CA LEU A 844 -12.80 -0.82 37.53
C LEU A 844 -13.19 -1.64 38.76
N ALA A 845 -14.12 -2.57 38.58
CA ALA A 845 -14.61 -3.42 39.66
C ALA A 845 -15.00 -4.80 39.13
N ARG A 846 -15.18 -5.76 40.04
CA ARG A 846 -15.75 -7.10 39.79
C ARG A 846 -14.99 -7.86 38.69
N LEU A 847 -13.64 -7.87 38.76
CA LEU A 847 -12.83 -8.70 37.90
C LEU A 847 -13.14 -10.18 38.14
N ALA A 848 -13.54 -10.91 37.11
CA ALA A 848 -13.91 -12.31 37.17
C ALA A 848 -13.45 -13.05 35.90
N ALA A 849 -13.26 -14.35 36.01
CA ALA A 849 -13.01 -15.24 34.89
C ALA A 849 -14.11 -16.29 34.75
N SER A 850 -14.43 -16.66 33.54
CA SER A 850 -15.44 -17.68 33.24
C SER A 850 -15.05 -19.09 33.71
N LYS A 851 -13.76 -19.30 33.99
CA LYS A 851 -13.17 -20.57 34.51
C LYS A 851 -12.10 -20.22 35.52
N THR A 852 -11.86 -21.16 36.44
CA THR A 852 -10.83 -21.02 37.50
C THR A 852 -9.47 -21.59 37.07
N SER A 853 -9.40 -22.24 35.90
CA SER A 853 -8.17 -22.80 35.34
C SER A 853 -8.16 -22.72 33.81
N ILE A 854 -6.95 -22.70 33.24
CA ILE A 854 -6.72 -22.68 31.80
C ILE A 854 -5.51 -23.54 31.44
N GLY A 855 -5.65 -24.39 30.42
CA GLY A 855 -4.56 -25.15 29.80
C GLY A 855 -4.01 -24.45 28.54
N LEU A 856 -2.95 -25.01 27.95
CA LEU A 856 -2.25 -24.44 26.80
C LEU A 856 -3.19 -24.20 25.60
N GLY A 857 -4.01 -25.16 25.24
CA GLY A 857 -5.01 -25.03 24.15
C GLY A 857 -6.37 -24.47 24.62
N GLY A 858 -6.46 -24.02 25.88
CA GLY A 858 -7.70 -23.55 26.47
C GLY A 858 -7.97 -22.08 26.19
N GLU A 859 -9.23 -21.71 26.35
CA GLU A 859 -9.72 -20.33 26.31
C GLU A 859 -10.70 -20.06 27.45
N LEU A 860 -10.65 -18.86 28.00
CA LEU A 860 -11.62 -18.35 28.96
C LEU A 860 -11.87 -16.87 28.69
N THR A 861 -12.98 -16.36 29.23
CA THR A 861 -13.31 -14.93 29.19
C THR A 861 -13.02 -14.31 30.55
N VAL A 862 -12.25 -13.24 30.57
CA VAL A 862 -12.07 -12.36 31.72
C VAL A 862 -13.00 -11.19 31.58
N SER A 863 -13.76 -10.88 32.61
CA SER A 863 -14.72 -9.78 32.58
C SER A 863 -14.45 -8.82 33.73
N VAL A 864 -14.69 -7.53 33.48
CA VAL A 864 -14.53 -6.47 34.46
C VAL A 864 -15.59 -5.39 34.20
N ASP A 865 -16.10 -4.79 35.26
CA ASP A 865 -17.01 -3.66 35.14
C ASP A 865 -16.21 -2.36 35.10
N VAL A 866 -16.57 -1.50 34.14
CA VAL A 866 -16.02 -0.15 33.96
C VAL A 866 -17.12 0.84 34.22
N ALA A 867 -17.01 1.58 35.31
CA ALA A 867 -17.94 2.66 35.64
C ALA A 867 -17.31 4.01 35.32
N ASN A 868 -18.05 4.84 34.59
CA ASN A 868 -17.67 6.24 34.39
C ASN A 868 -18.25 7.05 35.58
N THR A 869 -17.38 7.45 36.49
CA THR A 869 -17.74 8.18 37.74
C THR A 869 -17.65 9.70 37.58
N GLY A 870 -17.24 10.16 36.41
CA GLY A 870 -17.11 11.59 36.12
C GLY A 870 -18.29 12.16 35.32
N PRO A 871 -18.19 13.42 34.93
CA PRO A 871 -19.36 14.17 34.37
C PRO A 871 -19.47 14.10 32.84
N ARG A 872 -18.61 13.38 32.13
CA ARG A 872 -18.55 13.35 30.66
C ARG A 872 -18.48 11.92 30.12
N ASP A 873 -19.10 11.71 28.99
CA ASP A 873 -18.86 10.48 28.22
C ASP A 873 -17.40 10.36 27.86
N GLY A 874 -16.86 9.14 27.82
CA GLY A 874 -15.48 8.92 27.47
C GLY A 874 -15.15 7.48 27.14
N ASP A 875 -14.00 7.30 26.52
CA ASP A 875 -13.42 5.99 26.25
C ASP A 875 -12.41 5.62 27.33
N GLU A 876 -12.48 4.38 27.81
CA GLU A 876 -11.42 3.78 28.62
C GLU A 876 -10.83 2.57 27.91
N VAL A 877 -9.52 2.34 28.10
CA VAL A 877 -8.83 1.13 27.63
C VAL A 877 -8.53 0.26 28.83
N VAL A 878 -9.31 -0.80 28.98
CA VAL A 878 -9.07 -1.82 29.99
C VAL A 878 -7.92 -2.69 29.53
N GLN A 879 -6.89 -2.83 30.34
CA GLN A 879 -5.68 -3.60 30.08
C GLN A 879 -5.57 -4.75 31.08
N LEU A 880 -5.39 -5.97 30.59
CA LEU A 880 -5.28 -7.17 31.38
C LEU A 880 -3.83 -7.67 31.38
N TYR A 881 -3.25 -7.73 32.56
CA TYR A 881 -1.86 -8.17 32.76
C TYR A 881 -1.80 -9.50 33.50
N ALA A 882 -0.84 -10.35 33.12
CA ALA A 882 -0.52 -11.62 33.74
C ALA A 882 0.79 -11.55 34.53
N ARG A 883 0.77 -12.03 35.77
CA ARG A 883 1.93 -12.24 36.64
C ARG A 883 1.97 -13.71 37.09
N PHE A 884 3.17 -14.26 37.25
CA PHE A 884 3.40 -15.65 37.64
C PHE A 884 4.18 -15.73 38.96
N PRO A 885 3.54 -15.42 40.12
CA PRO A 885 4.22 -15.48 41.40
C PRO A 885 4.64 -16.90 41.71
N GLY A 886 5.93 -17.10 42.04
CA GLY A 886 6.48 -18.43 42.33
C GLY A 886 6.79 -19.29 41.11
N SER A 887 6.79 -18.74 39.89
CA SER A 887 7.26 -19.41 38.67
C SER A 887 8.69 -19.91 38.84
N LYS A 888 8.97 -21.11 38.36
CA LYS A 888 10.33 -21.69 38.26
C LYS A 888 11.01 -21.29 36.95
N VAL A 889 10.25 -20.76 36.01
CA VAL A 889 10.72 -20.26 34.74
C VAL A 889 10.87 -18.75 34.87
N GLU A 890 11.94 -18.19 34.36
CA GLU A 890 12.10 -16.72 34.26
C GLU A 890 10.92 -16.11 33.52
N ARG A 891 10.27 -15.16 34.13
CA ARG A 891 9.10 -14.47 33.59
C ARG A 891 9.27 -12.96 33.71
N PRO A 892 8.63 -12.17 32.83
CA PRO A 892 8.55 -10.74 33.04
C PRO A 892 7.81 -10.41 34.36
N ARG A 893 8.08 -9.23 34.91
CA ARG A 893 7.34 -8.72 36.09
C ARG A 893 5.83 -8.76 35.86
N GLN A 894 5.42 -8.44 34.66
CA GLN A 894 4.06 -8.59 34.14
C GLN A 894 4.05 -8.59 32.62
N LYS A 895 3.04 -9.17 32.03
CA LYS A 895 2.85 -9.29 30.57
C LYS A 895 1.43 -8.90 30.22
N LEU A 896 1.23 -8.01 29.25
CA LEU A 896 -0.09 -7.74 28.67
C LEU A 896 -0.60 -9.01 27.97
N VAL A 897 -1.82 -9.40 28.27
CA VAL A 897 -2.44 -10.63 27.71
C VAL A 897 -3.84 -10.39 27.14
N GLY A 898 -4.33 -9.17 27.26
CA GLY A 898 -5.60 -8.74 26.69
C GLY A 898 -5.86 -7.25 26.92
N PHE A 899 -6.64 -6.66 26.06
CA PHE A 899 -7.15 -5.29 26.25
C PHE A 899 -8.47 -5.10 25.50
N ALA A 900 -9.22 -4.11 25.91
CA ALA A 900 -10.42 -3.68 25.21
C ALA A 900 -10.65 -2.17 25.42
N ARG A 901 -10.94 -1.45 24.35
CA ARG A 901 -11.41 -0.07 24.40
C ARG A 901 -12.93 -0.06 24.49
N VAL A 902 -13.47 0.71 25.42
CA VAL A 902 -14.92 0.81 25.65
C VAL A 902 -15.33 2.25 25.85
N THR A 903 -16.41 2.67 25.18
CA THR A 903 -17.07 3.95 25.42
C THR A 903 -18.09 3.78 26.54
N VAL A 904 -17.99 4.60 27.61
CA VAL A 904 -18.90 4.58 28.76
C VAL A 904 -19.47 5.97 28.98
N LYS A 905 -20.78 6.09 28.98
CA LYS A 905 -21.44 7.37 29.23
C LYS A 905 -21.29 7.81 30.68
N ALA A 906 -21.39 9.10 30.94
CA ALA A 906 -21.34 9.65 32.29
C ALA A 906 -22.39 8.96 33.21
N GLY A 907 -21.93 8.43 34.35
CA GLY A 907 -22.74 7.68 35.29
C GLY A 907 -23.13 6.25 34.90
N GLU A 908 -22.71 5.78 33.67
CA GLU A 908 -22.96 4.42 33.22
C GLU A 908 -21.88 3.46 33.74
N THR A 909 -22.27 2.19 33.93
CA THR A 909 -21.32 1.08 34.12
C THR A 909 -21.50 0.08 32.98
N ARG A 910 -20.40 -0.29 32.36
CA ARG A 910 -20.38 -1.33 31.32
C ARG A 910 -19.52 -2.52 31.74
N ARG A 911 -20.01 -3.71 31.43
CA ARG A 911 -19.23 -4.92 31.56
C ARG A 911 -18.41 -5.13 30.29
N VAL A 912 -17.11 -5.28 30.47
CA VAL A 912 -16.15 -5.53 29.41
C VAL A 912 -15.69 -6.99 29.49
N GLU A 913 -15.67 -7.68 28.37
CA GLU A 913 -15.23 -9.06 28.25
C GLU A 913 -13.98 -9.13 27.38
N ILE A 914 -12.95 -9.78 27.89
CA ILE A 914 -11.65 -9.92 27.23
C ILE A 914 -11.35 -11.42 27.13
N PRO A 915 -11.21 -11.97 25.91
CA PRO A 915 -10.81 -13.36 25.73
C PRO A 915 -9.35 -13.56 26.14
N LEU A 916 -9.09 -14.61 26.91
CA LEU A 916 -7.74 -15.03 27.30
C LEU A 916 -7.49 -16.45 26.81
N ARG A 917 -6.45 -16.63 25.99
CA ARG A 917 -6.01 -17.92 25.48
C ARG A 917 -4.80 -18.43 26.26
N GLY A 918 -4.78 -19.71 26.56
CA GLY A 918 -3.66 -20.35 27.26
C GLY A 918 -2.32 -20.17 26.51
N ALA A 919 -2.38 -20.17 25.20
CA ALA A 919 -1.21 -19.90 24.35
C ALA A 919 -0.56 -18.52 24.62
N HIS A 920 -1.33 -17.51 25.04
CA HIS A 920 -0.78 -16.18 25.40
C HIS A 920 -0.03 -16.19 26.73
N LEU A 921 -0.20 -17.24 27.55
CA LEU A 921 0.41 -17.43 28.87
C LEU A 921 1.64 -18.36 28.79
N ALA A 922 1.81 -19.03 27.67
CA ALA A 922 2.90 -19.97 27.44
C ALA A 922 4.26 -19.30 27.39
N TYR A 923 5.29 -20.09 27.60
CA TYR A 923 6.68 -19.77 27.34
C TYR A 923 7.25 -20.79 26.36
N TRP A 924 8.34 -20.43 25.71
CA TRP A 924 9.07 -21.34 24.85
C TRP A 924 10.05 -22.18 25.69
N ASP A 925 9.92 -23.47 25.63
CA ASP A 925 10.85 -24.40 26.27
C ASP A 925 11.94 -24.78 25.26
N PRO A 926 13.18 -24.29 25.44
CA PRO A 926 14.26 -24.53 24.50
C PRO A 926 14.79 -25.97 24.49
N GLU A 927 14.56 -26.74 25.56
CA GLU A 927 14.97 -28.12 25.63
C GLU A 927 14.01 -29.03 24.84
N ARG A 928 12.73 -28.69 24.86
CA ARG A 928 11.66 -29.42 24.16
C ARG A 928 11.37 -28.87 22.76
N HIS A 929 11.92 -27.73 22.44
CA HIS A 929 11.58 -26.97 21.21
C HIS A 929 10.06 -26.82 21.00
N ALA A 930 9.35 -26.44 22.06
CA ALA A 930 7.89 -26.33 22.07
C ALA A 930 7.37 -25.25 23.02
N TRP A 931 6.19 -24.74 22.70
CA TRP A 931 5.43 -23.92 23.63
C TRP A 931 4.96 -24.75 24.82
N ALA A 932 5.22 -24.29 26.02
CA ALA A 932 4.86 -24.95 27.28
C ALA A 932 4.11 -24.00 28.22
N LEU A 933 3.24 -24.58 29.04
CA LEU A 933 2.54 -23.85 30.09
C LEU A 933 2.91 -24.49 31.44
N GLU A 934 3.59 -23.69 32.27
CA GLU A 934 3.98 -24.14 33.63
C GLU A 934 2.73 -24.33 34.50
N ARG A 935 2.68 -25.40 35.29
CA ARG A 935 1.66 -25.53 36.34
C ARG A 935 1.97 -24.52 37.45
N ALA A 936 1.24 -23.43 37.50
CA ALA A 936 1.47 -22.33 38.40
C ALA A 936 0.16 -21.58 38.77
N LYS A 937 0.26 -20.73 39.78
CA LYS A 937 -0.75 -19.71 40.02
C LYS A 937 -0.51 -18.56 39.04
N LEU A 938 -1.57 -18.12 38.41
CA LEU A 938 -1.61 -16.94 37.56
C LEU A 938 -2.36 -15.84 38.28
N GLU A 939 -1.69 -14.73 38.53
CA GLU A 939 -2.34 -13.50 38.97
C GLU A 939 -2.68 -12.65 37.74
N LEU A 940 -3.97 -12.46 37.52
CA LEU A 940 -4.48 -11.54 36.52
C LEU A 940 -4.81 -10.21 37.19
N THR A 941 -4.32 -9.13 36.60
CA THR A 941 -4.61 -7.77 37.07
C THR A 941 -5.22 -6.95 35.95
N ALA A 942 -6.28 -6.21 36.27
CA ALA A 942 -6.90 -5.28 35.31
C ALA A 942 -6.71 -3.83 35.77
N GLY A 943 -6.39 -2.97 34.82
CA GLY A 943 -6.17 -1.56 35.02
C GLY A 943 -6.20 -0.76 33.75
N ASN A 944 -5.77 0.49 33.81
CA ASN A 944 -5.71 1.41 32.65
C ASN A 944 -4.29 1.85 32.29
N SER A 945 -3.29 1.22 32.91
CA SER A 945 -1.87 1.29 32.52
C SER A 945 -1.08 0.16 33.20
N SER A 946 0.18 0.01 32.83
CA SER A 946 1.09 -0.97 33.43
C SER A 946 1.62 -0.57 34.82
N ALA A 947 1.29 0.62 35.33
CA ALA A 947 1.70 1.05 36.65
C ALA A 947 0.99 0.24 37.75
N ASP A 948 1.74 -0.16 38.79
CA ASP A 948 1.17 -0.97 39.89
C ASP A 948 -0.03 -0.27 40.58
N ALA A 949 0.03 1.05 40.72
CA ALA A 949 -1.08 1.83 41.29
C ALA A 949 -2.35 1.83 40.45
N ALA A 950 -2.25 1.59 39.14
CA ALA A 950 -3.38 1.51 38.22
C ALA A 950 -3.98 0.10 38.14
N LEU A 951 -3.31 -0.93 38.68
CA LEU A 951 -3.71 -2.33 38.64
C LEU A 951 -4.51 -2.71 39.92
N ALA A 952 -5.62 -2.02 40.11
CA ALA A 952 -6.42 -2.13 41.35
C ALA A 952 -7.23 -3.42 41.46
N GLN A 953 -7.54 -4.09 40.36
CA GLN A 953 -8.33 -5.33 40.35
C GLN A 953 -7.44 -6.54 40.16
N ARG A 954 -7.57 -7.54 41.04
CA ARG A 954 -6.77 -8.78 41.00
C ARG A 954 -7.62 -10.01 41.04
N LEU A 955 -7.22 -11.02 40.29
CA LEU A 955 -7.86 -12.34 40.24
C LEU A 955 -6.77 -13.42 40.14
N VAL A 956 -6.92 -14.49 40.90
CA VAL A 956 -5.98 -15.62 40.83
C VAL A 956 -6.69 -16.83 40.23
N ILE A 957 -6.10 -17.39 39.18
CA ILE A 957 -6.54 -18.63 38.54
C ILE A 957 -5.37 -19.62 38.47
N GLN A 958 -5.66 -20.87 38.14
CA GLN A 958 -4.65 -21.90 37.91
C GLN A 958 -4.30 -22.01 36.44
N VAL A 959 -3.03 -22.17 36.15
CA VAL A 959 -2.56 -22.53 34.80
C VAL A 959 -1.87 -23.88 34.86
N GLY A 960 -1.98 -24.64 33.80
CA GLY A 960 -1.33 -25.90 33.71
C GLY A 960 -1.42 -26.52 32.31
N PRO A 961 -0.65 -27.59 32.05
CA PRO A 961 -0.64 -28.29 30.77
C PRO A 961 -1.99 -28.88 30.39
#